data_c2c917ac9fffdb4046bf5606c25da13e
#
_entry.id   c2c917ac9fffdb4046bf5606c25da13e
#
_cell.length_a   1.000
_cell.length_b   1.000
_cell.length_c   1.000
_cell.angle_alpha   90.00
_cell.angle_beta   90.00
_cell.angle_gamma   90.00
#
_symmetry.space_group_name_H-M   'P 1'
#
loop_
_entity.id
_entity.type
_entity.pdbx_description
1 polymer ?
#
loop_
_entity_poly.entity_id
_entity_poly.type
_entity_poly.pdbx_seq_one_letter_code
_entity_poly.pdbx_strand_id
1 'polypeptide(L)'
;MTSTSKTPLLDLVQTPGDLRKLDPAQLRQLADELREETIDAVAVTGGHLGAGLGVIELTVALHYVFDTPNDRLVWDVGHQAYPHKILTGRRERIRTLRQGGGLSGFTKRAESEYDPFGAAHSSTSISAALGMAVARDLESKQNNVIAVIGDGAMSAGMAYEAMNNAGAMNSRLIVVLNDNDMSIAPPVGALSAYLARLVSGRAYRNLRKVVREIAKRMPSKMLEKRALAIEEYARGLVTGGTLFDELGFFYVGPIDGHNIDHLLPVLKNVRDAKNGPFLVHVVTQKGKGYAPAEKSADKYHGVVKFDVATGAQVKSKPAAPAYTKVFAESLINEARKDDKIVAVTAAMPSGTGIDLFAKEFPTRAFDVGIAEQHGDTFCAGLATEGFKPFATIYSTFLQRAYDQVVHDVAIQRLPVRFAMDRAGLVGADGPTHAGAFDVAYLGCLPGFVVMAAGDEAELVHMVATAVAIDDRPSALRYPRGEGLGVPMPQEGKPLEIGKGRVLREGTKVALFSFGARLGECLKAANELAAHGLSTTVADARFAKPLDVDLLLRLAREHEVLLTVEEGSIGGFGSFVMQALAEHGVLDRGLKVRSMVLPDAFIDQDSPNAMYAKAGLDGKGIVAKAFEALGQNMRGEVVKLA
;
A
#
# COMPACT_ATOMS: atom_id res chain seq x y z
N MET A 1 46.13 -6.98 -7.55
CA MET A 1 45.17 -7.88 -8.21
C MET A 1 43.92 -7.05 -8.44
N THR A 2 43.65 -6.63 -9.66
CA THR A 2 42.39 -5.97 -10.02
C THR A 2 41.28 -6.99 -9.80
N SER A 3 40.46 -6.80 -8.82
CA SER A 3 39.24 -7.60 -8.63
C SER A 3 38.42 -7.51 -9.91
N THR A 4 38.31 -8.60 -10.65
CA THR A 4 37.34 -8.69 -11.75
C THR A 4 35.97 -8.41 -11.21
N SER A 5 35.28 -7.41 -11.77
CA SER A 5 33.90 -7.08 -11.36
C SER A 5 33.02 -8.31 -11.44
N LYS A 6 32.12 -8.48 -10.48
CA LYS A 6 31.08 -9.52 -10.51
C LYS A 6 29.99 -9.22 -11.56
N THR A 7 29.88 -7.96 -11.99
CA THR A 7 28.82 -7.46 -12.87
C THR A 7 29.38 -6.68 -14.06
N PRO A 8 30.25 -7.30 -14.88
CA PRO A 8 31.02 -6.57 -15.93
C PRO A 8 30.13 -5.91 -17.00
N LEU A 9 28.98 -6.49 -17.37
CA LEU A 9 28.05 -5.86 -18.31
C LEU A 9 27.20 -4.78 -17.65
N LEU A 10 26.72 -5.02 -16.43
CA LEU A 10 25.93 -4.04 -15.70
C LEU A 10 26.75 -2.79 -15.35
N ASP A 11 28.07 -2.91 -15.19
CA ASP A 11 28.97 -1.77 -14.96
C ASP A 11 29.07 -0.84 -16.17
N LEU A 12 28.76 -1.34 -17.38
CA LEU A 12 28.70 -0.55 -18.61
C LEU A 12 27.35 0.16 -18.81
N VAL A 13 26.32 -0.20 -18.03
CA VAL A 13 24.94 0.27 -18.19
C VAL A 13 24.62 1.26 -17.08
N GLN A 14 24.72 2.56 -17.39
CA GLN A 14 24.27 3.62 -16.49
C GLN A 14 22.80 3.97 -16.75
N THR A 15 22.38 3.93 -18.01
CA THR A 15 21.02 4.29 -18.44
C THR A 15 20.51 3.28 -19.50
N PRO A 16 19.20 3.25 -19.77
CA PRO A 16 18.65 2.46 -20.87
C PRO A 16 19.28 2.76 -22.24
N GLY A 17 19.82 3.97 -22.44
CA GLY A 17 20.59 4.31 -23.64
C GLY A 17 21.84 3.45 -23.82
N ASP A 18 22.52 3.10 -22.75
CA ASP A 18 23.69 2.20 -22.79
C ASP A 18 23.27 0.75 -22.98
N LEU A 19 22.20 0.33 -22.31
CA LEU A 19 21.61 -1.01 -22.47
C LEU A 19 21.31 -1.30 -23.95
N ARG A 20 20.74 -0.34 -24.68
CA ARG A 20 20.38 -0.50 -26.10
C ARG A 20 21.58 -0.64 -27.04
N LYS A 21 22.81 -0.35 -26.58
CA LYS A 21 24.04 -0.54 -27.32
C LYS A 21 24.61 -1.96 -27.23
N LEU A 22 24.12 -2.77 -26.28
CA LEU A 22 24.57 -4.14 -26.09
C LEU A 22 24.06 -5.05 -27.21
N ASP A 23 24.84 -6.10 -27.51
CA ASP A 23 24.39 -7.17 -28.39
C ASP A 23 23.25 -7.96 -27.74
N PRO A 24 22.20 -8.37 -28.46
CA PRO A 24 21.15 -9.22 -27.93
C PRO A 24 21.63 -10.47 -27.19
N ALA A 25 22.74 -11.05 -27.59
CA ALA A 25 23.35 -12.21 -26.94
C ALA A 25 23.85 -11.91 -25.51
N GLN A 26 24.19 -10.65 -25.21
CA GLN A 26 24.69 -10.20 -23.91
C GLN A 26 23.54 -9.96 -22.88
N LEU A 27 22.30 -9.81 -23.33
CA LEU A 27 21.18 -9.43 -22.47
C LEU A 27 20.84 -10.48 -21.42
N ARG A 28 21.13 -11.77 -21.68
CA ARG A 28 20.93 -12.83 -20.69
C ARG A 28 21.92 -12.69 -19.54
N GLN A 29 23.20 -12.48 -19.84
CA GLN A 29 24.22 -12.22 -18.81
C GLN A 29 23.89 -10.95 -18.03
N LEU A 30 23.47 -9.88 -18.71
CA LEU A 30 23.04 -8.66 -18.02
C LEU A 30 21.87 -8.91 -17.06
N ALA A 31 20.90 -9.74 -17.45
CA ALA A 31 19.78 -10.11 -16.59
C ALA A 31 20.25 -10.86 -15.33
N ASP A 32 21.21 -11.78 -15.48
CA ASP A 32 21.78 -12.50 -14.35
C ASP A 32 22.54 -11.56 -13.40
N GLU A 33 23.37 -10.66 -13.92
CA GLU A 33 24.07 -9.64 -13.14
C GLU A 33 23.11 -8.68 -12.43
N LEU A 34 22.03 -8.27 -13.11
CA LEU A 34 20.99 -7.42 -12.53
C LEU A 34 20.22 -8.11 -11.39
N ARG A 35 20.02 -9.43 -11.53
CA ARG A 35 19.41 -10.26 -10.47
C ARG A 35 20.30 -10.31 -9.23
N GLU A 36 21.59 -10.58 -9.40
CA GLU A 36 22.56 -10.60 -8.30
C GLU A 36 22.63 -9.24 -7.60
N GLU A 37 22.74 -8.14 -8.34
CA GLU A 37 22.75 -6.78 -7.79
C GLU A 37 21.45 -6.46 -7.01
N THR A 38 20.30 -6.91 -7.52
CA THR A 38 19.02 -6.71 -6.85
C THR A 38 18.95 -7.48 -5.54
N ILE A 39 19.42 -8.74 -5.49
CA ILE A 39 19.47 -9.56 -4.27
C ILE A 39 20.42 -8.90 -3.26
N ASP A 40 21.62 -8.54 -3.66
CA ASP A 40 22.63 -7.94 -2.78
C ASP A 40 22.15 -6.60 -2.19
N ALA A 41 21.48 -5.77 -3.00
CA ALA A 41 20.93 -4.50 -2.54
C ALA A 41 19.82 -4.70 -1.50
N VAL A 42 18.86 -5.57 -1.78
CA VAL A 42 17.71 -5.81 -0.89
C VAL A 42 18.12 -6.59 0.37
N ALA A 43 19.17 -7.41 0.31
CA ALA A 43 19.71 -8.07 1.50
C ALA A 43 20.12 -7.06 2.59
N VAL A 44 20.63 -5.90 2.17
CA VAL A 44 21.08 -4.82 3.07
C VAL A 44 19.92 -3.90 3.52
N THR A 45 18.96 -3.65 2.65
CA THR A 45 17.89 -2.66 2.91
C THR A 45 16.60 -3.27 3.43
N GLY A 46 16.33 -4.55 3.10
CA GLY A 46 14.98 -5.10 3.09
C GLY A 46 14.13 -4.53 1.95
N GLY A 47 12.93 -5.04 1.78
CA GLY A 47 11.98 -4.55 0.76
C GLY A 47 11.26 -5.66 0.01
N HIS A 48 10.75 -5.34 -1.20
CA HIS A 48 9.97 -6.25 -2.04
C HIS A 48 10.88 -7.00 -3.01
N LEU A 49 11.49 -8.11 -2.56
CA LEU A 49 12.47 -8.84 -3.38
C LEU A 49 11.82 -9.72 -4.44
N GLY A 50 10.89 -10.57 -4.05
CA GLY A 50 10.35 -11.62 -4.92
C GLY A 50 9.67 -11.06 -6.18
N ALA A 51 8.94 -9.96 -6.06
CA ALA A 51 8.30 -9.30 -7.19
C ALA A 51 9.34 -8.74 -8.19
N GLY A 52 10.40 -8.10 -7.68
CA GLY A 52 11.51 -7.60 -8.52
C GLY A 52 12.22 -8.72 -9.27
N LEU A 53 12.51 -9.85 -8.60
CA LEU A 53 13.16 -11.01 -9.23
C LEU A 53 12.31 -11.65 -10.34
N GLY A 54 10.98 -11.57 -10.20
CA GLY A 54 10.05 -12.08 -11.20
C GLY A 54 10.05 -11.29 -12.52
N VAL A 55 10.54 -10.06 -12.53
CA VAL A 55 10.49 -9.17 -13.70
C VAL A 55 11.87 -8.75 -14.22
N ILE A 56 12.94 -9.43 -13.85
CA ILE A 56 14.32 -9.09 -14.29
C ILE A 56 14.42 -9.08 -15.81
N GLU A 57 14.12 -10.20 -16.46
CA GLU A 57 14.22 -10.34 -17.91
C GLU A 57 13.23 -9.42 -18.64
N LEU A 58 12.02 -9.28 -18.10
CA LEU A 58 11.01 -8.37 -18.63
C LEU A 58 11.50 -6.91 -18.56
N THR A 59 12.13 -6.49 -17.45
CA THR A 59 12.67 -5.14 -17.30
C THR A 59 13.79 -4.86 -18.31
N VAL A 60 14.72 -5.81 -18.48
CA VAL A 60 15.78 -5.72 -19.50
C VAL A 60 15.18 -5.61 -20.90
N ALA A 61 14.20 -6.47 -21.24
CA ALA A 61 13.57 -6.47 -22.55
C ALA A 61 12.79 -5.17 -22.84
N LEU A 62 12.06 -4.65 -21.86
CA LEU A 62 11.31 -3.39 -21.99
C LEU A 62 12.27 -2.22 -22.26
N HIS A 63 13.33 -2.06 -21.47
CA HIS A 63 14.30 -0.97 -21.67
C HIS A 63 15.17 -1.13 -22.92
N TYR A 64 15.35 -2.36 -23.40
CA TYR A 64 16.04 -2.63 -24.64
C TYR A 64 15.21 -2.28 -25.87
N VAL A 65 13.92 -2.59 -25.84
CA VAL A 65 13.02 -2.42 -26.99
C VAL A 65 12.46 -1.01 -27.08
N PHE A 66 12.05 -0.42 -25.96
CA PHE A 66 11.42 0.90 -25.93
C PHE A 66 12.41 2.01 -25.59
N ASP A 67 12.24 3.17 -26.23
CA ASP A 67 13.11 4.34 -26.07
C ASP A 67 12.74 5.15 -24.82
N THR A 68 12.87 4.53 -23.63
CA THR A 68 12.64 5.24 -22.36
C THR A 68 13.77 6.25 -22.10
N PRO A 69 13.46 7.45 -21.55
CA PRO A 69 12.18 7.90 -20.99
C PRO A 69 11.22 8.54 -22.01
N ASN A 70 11.60 8.65 -23.30
CA ASN A 70 10.72 9.19 -24.34
C ASN A 70 9.44 8.33 -24.47
N ASP A 71 9.59 7.02 -24.63
CA ASP A 71 8.52 6.05 -24.41
C ASP A 71 8.19 5.99 -22.91
N ARG A 72 6.90 6.07 -22.56
CA ARG A 72 6.43 6.13 -21.17
C ARG A 72 6.20 4.72 -20.62
N LEU A 73 6.97 4.34 -19.60
CA LEU A 73 6.83 3.06 -18.90
C LEU A 73 6.25 3.28 -17.51
N VAL A 74 5.02 2.81 -17.28
CA VAL A 74 4.30 2.93 -16.02
C VAL A 74 4.23 1.57 -15.33
N TRP A 75 4.78 1.48 -14.13
CA TRP A 75 4.72 0.28 -13.28
C TRP A 75 3.53 0.36 -12.33
N ASP A 76 2.65 -0.64 -12.37
CA ASP A 76 1.57 -0.76 -11.39
C ASP A 76 2.12 -1.16 -10.02
N VAL A 77 1.63 -0.56 -8.93
CA VAL A 77 2.19 -0.67 -7.59
C VAL A 77 3.63 -0.16 -7.51
N GLY A 78 4.51 -0.57 -8.40
CA GLY A 78 5.92 -0.17 -8.43
C GLY A 78 6.84 -0.89 -7.43
N HIS A 79 6.32 -1.86 -6.67
CA HIS A 79 7.12 -2.67 -5.73
C HIS A 79 8.09 -3.63 -6.43
N GLN A 80 7.85 -3.97 -7.70
CA GLN A 80 8.72 -4.76 -8.57
C GLN A 80 9.80 -3.94 -9.28
N ALA A 81 9.82 -2.61 -9.12
CA ALA A 81 10.63 -1.70 -9.93
C ALA A 81 12.09 -1.51 -9.47
N TYR A 82 12.64 -2.38 -8.60
CA TYR A 82 14.04 -2.27 -8.18
C TYR A 82 15.03 -2.50 -9.34
N PRO A 83 14.85 -3.52 -10.19
CA PRO A 83 15.64 -3.68 -11.42
C PRO A 83 15.54 -2.46 -12.34
N HIS A 84 14.35 -1.88 -12.48
CA HIS A 84 14.14 -0.66 -13.25
C HIS A 84 14.95 0.52 -12.66
N LYS A 85 14.96 0.71 -11.32
CA LYS A 85 15.77 1.74 -10.69
C LYS A 85 17.27 1.55 -10.95
N ILE A 86 17.78 0.32 -10.90
CA ILE A 86 19.18 0.00 -11.18
C ILE A 86 19.55 0.39 -12.62
N LEU A 87 18.72 0.02 -13.60
CA LEU A 87 18.97 0.29 -15.02
C LEU A 87 18.75 1.75 -15.45
N THR A 88 18.17 2.58 -14.57
CA THR A 88 17.81 3.98 -14.85
C THR A 88 18.59 4.98 -14.01
N GLY A 89 19.88 4.75 -13.81
CA GLY A 89 20.82 5.69 -13.19
C GLY A 89 20.80 5.76 -11.67
N ARG A 90 20.10 4.83 -11.00
CA ARG A 90 19.97 4.85 -9.52
C ARG A 90 20.73 3.71 -8.81
N ARG A 91 21.59 2.98 -9.54
CA ARG A 91 22.36 1.84 -9.03
C ARG A 91 23.21 2.20 -7.81
N GLU A 92 23.95 3.29 -7.86
CA GLU A 92 24.81 3.73 -6.76
C GLU A 92 24.04 4.00 -5.46
N ARG A 93 22.78 4.44 -5.59
CA ARG A 93 21.89 4.74 -4.48
C ARG A 93 20.98 3.58 -4.07
N ILE A 94 21.03 2.45 -4.78
CA ILE A 94 20.06 1.36 -4.56
C ILE A 94 20.10 0.81 -3.12
N ARG A 95 21.26 0.85 -2.47
CA ARG A 95 21.43 0.45 -1.06
C ARG A 95 20.93 1.46 -0.04
N THR A 96 20.28 2.54 -0.49
CA THR A 96 19.54 3.50 0.35
C THR A 96 18.01 3.31 0.24
N LEU A 97 17.56 2.26 -0.42
CA LEU A 97 16.15 1.96 -0.65
C LEU A 97 15.38 1.93 0.66
N ARG A 98 14.22 2.63 0.70
CA ARG A 98 13.29 2.64 1.85
C ARG A 98 13.85 3.24 3.14
N GLN A 99 14.99 3.96 3.07
CA GLN A 99 15.62 4.64 4.20
C GLN A 99 15.45 6.16 4.09
N GLY A 100 15.62 6.86 5.21
CA GLY A 100 15.56 8.33 5.26
C GLY A 100 16.56 8.98 4.31
N GLY A 101 16.08 9.92 3.48
CA GLY A 101 16.90 10.56 2.43
C GLY A 101 17.30 9.66 1.26
N GLY A 102 16.93 8.39 1.28
CA GLY A 102 17.22 7.40 0.25
C GLY A 102 16.15 7.28 -0.83
N LEU A 103 16.24 6.20 -1.61
CA LEU A 103 15.27 5.90 -2.66
C LEU A 103 13.96 5.35 -2.08
N SER A 104 12.84 5.74 -2.69
CA SER A 104 11.52 5.17 -2.39
C SER A 104 11.47 3.69 -2.75
N GLY A 105 10.68 2.91 -2.02
CA GLY A 105 10.39 1.50 -2.34
C GLY A 105 9.49 1.31 -3.57
N PHE A 106 9.02 2.41 -4.18
CA PHE A 106 8.11 2.43 -5.33
C PHE A 106 8.61 3.41 -6.38
N THR A 107 8.01 3.43 -7.57
CA THR A 107 8.29 4.48 -8.56
C THR A 107 7.85 5.84 -8.03
N LYS A 108 8.68 6.87 -8.23
CA LYS A 108 8.44 8.23 -7.71
C LYS A 108 8.94 9.27 -8.71
N ARG A 109 8.04 10.08 -9.26
CA ARG A 109 8.35 11.09 -10.27
C ARG A 109 9.49 12.03 -9.87
N ALA A 110 9.56 12.40 -8.60
CA ALA A 110 10.61 13.30 -8.10
C ALA A 110 12.00 12.64 -8.03
N GLU A 111 12.12 11.32 -8.20
CA GLU A 111 13.40 10.61 -8.19
C GLU A 111 14.04 10.53 -9.57
N SER A 112 13.24 10.42 -10.64
CA SER A 112 13.76 10.12 -11.97
C SER A 112 12.76 10.46 -13.06
N GLU A 113 13.28 10.94 -14.21
CA GLU A 113 12.49 11.11 -15.44
C GLU A 113 11.98 9.79 -16.02
N TYR A 114 12.59 8.66 -15.64
CA TYR A 114 12.15 7.32 -16.02
C TYR A 114 10.94 6.82 -15.21
N ASP A 115 10.53 7.55 -14.19
CA ASP A 115 9.31 7.29 -13.42
C ASP A 115 8.20 8.30 -13.82
N PRO A 116 7.56 8.17 -15.00
CA PRO A 116 6.60 9.16 -15.51
C PRO A 116 5.36 9.26 -14.63
N PHE A 117 5.09 8.23 -13.81
CA PHE A 117 3.99 8.16 -12.85
C PHE A 117 4.46 7.52 -11.56
N GLY A 118 4.13 8.14 -10.41
CA GLY A 118 4.35 7.56 -9.09
C GLY A 118 3.33 6.48 -8.79
N ALA A 119 3.75 5.47 -8.04
CA ALA A 119 2.88 4.36 -7.65
C ALA A 119 3.02 4.01 -6.17
N ALA A 120 2.34 3.01 -5.73
CA ALA A 120 2.38 2.23 -4.50
C ALA A 120 1.01 1.61 -4.19
N HIS A 121 -0.08 2.27 -4.56
CA HIS A 121 -1.41 1.67 -4.64
C HIS A 121 -1.57 0.99 -5.99
N SER A 122 -2.26 -0.14 -6.02
CA SER A 122 -2.41 -0.96 -7.22
C SER A 122 -3.47 -0.42 -8.19
N SER A 123 -3.44 -0.96 -9.41
CA SER A 123 -4.52 -0.88 -10.40
C SER A 123 -4.71 0.49 -11.06
N THR A 124 -3.74 1.39 -10.90
CA THR A 124 -3.79 2.75 -11.46
C THR A 124 -3.06 2.88 -12.80
N SER A 125 -2.19 1.91 -13.14
CA SER A 125 -1.26 2.03 -14.27
C SER A 125 -1.94 2.15 -15.61
N ILE A 126 -3.01 1.37 -15.87
CA ILE A 126 -3.72 1.40 -17.15
C ILE A 126 -4.41 2.75 -17.35
N SER A 127 -5.09 3.27 -16.31
CA SER A 127 -5.74 4.60 -16.38
C SER A 127 -4.72 5.71 -16.62
N ALA A 128 -3.60 5.69 -15.87
CA ALA A 128 -2.55 6.69 -16.03
C ALA A 128 -1.92 6.63 -17.42
N ALA A 129 -1.61 5.42 -17.91
CA ALA A 129 -1.05 5.20 -19.22
C ALA A 129 -2.03 5.58 -20.35
N LEU A 130 -3.33 5.31 -20.19
CA LEU A 130 -4.35 5.75 -21.13
C LEU A 130 -4.39 7.29 -21.23
N GLY A 131 -4.36 7.99 -20.09
CA GLY A 131 -4.26 9.45 -20.08
C GLY A 131 -3.00 9.97 -20.80
N MET A 132 -1.85 9.31 -20.61
CA MET A 132 -0.62 9.67 -21.34
C MET A 132 -0.71 9.37 -22.84
N ALA A 133 -1.37 8.27 -23.24
CA ALA A 133 -1.58 7.93 -24.64
C ALA A 133 -2.48 8.95 -25.33
N VAL A 134 -3.57 9.37 -24.68
CA VAL A 134 -4.46 10.43 -25.18
C VAL A 134 -3.71 11.76 -25.30
N ALA A 135 -2.92 12.15 -24.29
CA ALA A 135 -2.11 13.37 -24.35
C ALA A 135 -1.09 13.34 -25.50
N ARG A 136 -0.42 12.19 -25.73
CA ARG A 136 0.45 11.95 -26.87
C ARG A 136 -0.29 12.19 -28.20
N ASP A 137 -1.49 11.63 -28.33
CA ASP A 137 -2.27 11.71 -29.57
C ASP A 137 -2.74 13.14 -29.84
N LEU A 138 -3.18 13.86 -28.80
CA LEU A 138 -3.54 15.28 -28.88
C LEU A 138 -2.36 16.17 -29.33
N GLU A 139 -1.14 15.82 -28.92
CA GLU A 139 0.09 16.51 -29.32
C GLU A 139 0.69 15.98 -30.63
N SER A 140 0.03 15.02 -31.28
CA SER A 140 0.53 14.35 -32.51
C SER A 140 1.93 13.73 -32.36
N LYS A 141 2.31 13.36 -31.14
CA LYS A 141 3.55 12.63 -30.84
C LYS A 141 3.42 11.14 -31.18
N GLN A 142 4.56 10.45 -31.28
CA GLN A 142 4.59 9.05 -31.73
C GLN A 142 5.17 8.08 -30.71
N ASN A 143 5.57 8.57 -29.52
CA ASN A 143 6.14 7.72 -28.48
C ASN A 143 5.15 6.66 -27.99
N ASN A 144 5.69 5.53 -27.53
CA ASN A 144 4.88 4.47 -26.95
C ASN A 144 4.50 4.79 -25.51
N VAL A 145 3.38 4.20 -25.07
CA VAL A 145 2.98 4.23 -23.67
C VAL A 145 2.70 2.79 -23.23
N ILE A 146 3.40 2.36 -22.20
CA ILE A 146 3.39 0.99 -21.70
C ILE A 146 2.99 0.98 -20.23
N ALA A 147 1.97 0.20 -19.87
CA ALA A 147 1.58 -0.10 -18.51
C ALA A 147 1.97 -1.55 -18.17
N VAL A 148 2.73 -1.76 -17.11
CA VAL A 148 3.04 -3.10 -16.59
C VAL A 148 2.20 -3.33 -15.33
N ILE A 149 1.29 -4.29 -15.38
CA ILE A 149 0.35 -4.58 -14.29
C ILE A 149 0.43 -6.06 -13.91
N GLY A 150 0.39 -6.37 -12.61
CA GLY A 150 0.31 -7.74 -12.11
C GLY A 150 -1.11 -8.30 -12.17
N ASP A 151 -1.22 -9.63 -12.25
CA ASP A 151 -2.50 -10.36 -12.24
C ASP A 151 -3.38 -10.03 -11.03
N GLY A 152 -2.80 -9.91 -9.84
CA GLY A 152 -3.54 -9.49 -8.64
C GLY A 152 -4.11 -8.07 -8.74
N ALA A 153 -3.38 -7.14 -9.36
CA ALA A 153 -3.83 -5.76 -9.55
C ALA A 153 -4.93 -5.63 -10.64
N MET A 154 -5.03 -6.60 -11.54
CA MET A 154 -6.10 -6.67 -12.53
C MET A 154 -7.48 -6.97 -11.93
N SER A 155 -7.56 -7.42 -10.68
CA SER A 155 -8.84 -7.73 -10.02
C SER A 155 -9.65 -6.49 -9.61
N ALA A 156 -9.03 -5.32 -9.52
CA ALA A 156 -9.71 -4.08 -9.11
C ALA A 156 -10.56 -3.47 -10.24
N GLY A 157 -11.69 -2.87 -9.88
CA GLY A 157 -12.65 -2.27 -10.82
C GLY A 157 -12.01 -1.24 -11.75
N MET A 158 -11.12 -0.38 -11.24
CA MET A 158 -10.44 0.64 -12.04
C MET A 158 -9.66 0.06 -13.23
N ALA A 159 -9.07 -1.14 -13.11
CA ALA A 159 -8.38 -1.78 -14.23
C ALA A 159 -9.38 -2.12 -15.37
N TYR A 160 -10.57 -2.62 -15.03
CA TYR A 160 -11.64 -2.89 -16.00
C TYR A 160 -12.20 -1.63 -16.63
N GLU A 161 -12.43 -0.59 -15.83
CA GLU A 161 -12.89 0.73 -16.30
C GLU A 161 -11.91 1.30 -17.33
N ALA A 162 -10.61 1.24 -17.01
CA ALA A 162 -9.56 1.72 -17.90
C ALA A 162 -9.46 0.90 -19.20
N MET A 163 -9.56 -0.43 -19.11
CA MET A 163 -9.55 -1.29 -20.29
C MET A 163 -10.79 -1.04 -21.18
N ASN A 164 -11.97 -0.95 -20.58
CA ASN A 164 -13.21 -0.64 -21.30
C ASN A 164 -13.08 0.68 -22.08
N ASN A 165 -12.54 1.72 -21.46
CA ASN A 165 -12.32 3.00 -22.14
C ASN A 165 -11.24 2.91 -23.23
N ALA A 166 -10.11 2.25 -22.94
CA ALA A 166 -9.01 2.13 -23.89
C ALA A 166 -9.44 1.40 -25.18
N GLY A 167 -10.25 0.33 -25.05
CA GLY A 167 -10.80 -0.40 -26.18
C GLY A 167 -11.79 0.44 -26.99
N ALA A 168 -12.72 1.13 -26.32
CA ALA A 168 -13.68 1.99 -27.00
C ALA A 168 -13.02 3.16 -27.77
N MET A 169 -11.90 3.67 -27.25
CA MET A 169 -11.12 4.75 -27.88
C MET A 169 -10.17 4.25 -28.98
N ASN A 170 -9.96 2.95 -29.12
CA ASN A 170 -8.90 2.35 -29.97
C ASN A 170 -7.52 3.01 -29.73
N SER A 171 -7.24 3.35 -28.48
CA SER A 171 -6.03 4.05 -28.11
C SER A 171 -4.80 3.16 -28.29
N ARG A 172 -3.74 3.67 -28.89
CA ARG A 172 -2.46 2.97 -29.01
C ARG A 172 -1.76 2.92 -27.65
N LEU A 173 -2.19 1.97 -26.83
CA LEU A 173 -1.69 1.67 -25.50
C LEU A 173 -1.19 0.22 -25.46
N ILE A 174 -0.08 -0.03 -24.77
CA ILE A 174 0.47 -1.36 -24.55
C ILE A 174 0.31 -1.71 -23.06
N VAL A 175 -0.52 -2.69 -22.75
CA VAL A 175 -0.64 -3.25 -21.41
C VAL A 175 0.14 -4.55 -21.34
N VAL A 176 1.12 -4.64 -20.46
CA VAL A 176 1.86 -5.87 -20.16
C VAL A 176 1.29 -6.47 -18.89
N LEU A 177 0.52 -7.53 -19.03
CA LEU A 177 0.01 -8.32 -17.91
C LEU A 177 1.11 -9.27 -17.44
N ASN A 178 1.67 -9.00 -16.27
CA ASN A 178 2.66 -9.85 -15.61
C ASN A 178 1.94 -10.85 -14.71
N ASP A 179 1.66 -12.03 -15.25
CA ASP A 179 0.98 -13.13 -14.58
C ASP A 179 2.02 -14.00 -13.85
N ASN A 180 2.02 -13.95 -12.52
CA ASN A 180 2.92 -14.76 -11.70
C ASN A 180 2.17 -15.68 -10.71
N ASP A 181 0.84 -15.83 -10.90
CA ASP A 181 -0.06 -16.67 -10.11
C ASP A 181 0.05 -16.39 -8.61
N MET A 182 0.39 -15.13 -8.23
CA MET A 182 0.58 -14.75 -6.83
C MET A 182 0.49 -13.24 -6.62
N SER A 183 -0.47 -12.82 -5.77
CA SER A 183 -0.53 -11.47 -5.19
C SER A 183 0.34 -11.40 -3.91
N ILE A 184 -0.08 -10.69 -2.89
CA ILE A 184 0.48 -10.73 -1.52
C ILE A 184 0.16 -12.09 -0.86
N ALA A 185 -1.04 -12.60 -1.15
CA ALA A 185 -1.55 -13.92 -0.77
C ALA A 185 -1.81 -14.76 -2.04
N PRO A 186 -2.13 -16.05 -1.92
CA PRO A 186 -2.63 -16.86 -3.03
C PRO A 186 -3.77 -16.15 -3.75
N PRO A 187 -3.85 -16.25 -5.09
CA PRO A 187 -4.82 -15.50 -5.87
C PRO A 187 -6.26 -15.94 -5.54
N VAL A 188 -7.15 -14.96 -5.44
CA VAL A 188 -8.58 -15.17 -5.20
C VAL A 188 -9.42 -14.71 -6.39
N GLY A 189 -10.58 -15.32 -6.56
CA GLY A 189 -11.57 -14.92 -7.56
C GLY A 189 -11.48 -15.62 -8.91
N ALA A 190 -12.51 -15.42 -9.73
CA ALA A 190 -12.71 -16.11 -11.00
C ALA A 190 -11.69 -15.69 -12.08
N LEU A 191 -11.16 -14.46 -12.00
CA LEU A 191 -10.15 -13.96 -12.96
C LEU A 191 -8.86 -14.79 -12.88
N SER A 192 -8.36 -15.08 -11.69
CA SER A 192 -7.16 -15.91 -11.52
C SER A 192 -7.36 -17.32 -12.10
N ALA A 193 -8.53 -17.92 -11.85
CA ALA A 193 -8.89 -19.21 -12.46
C ALA A 193 -9.01 -19.10 -13.99
N TYR A 194 -9.45 -17.97 -14.52
CA TYR A 194 -9.51 -17.72 -15.96
C TYR A 194 -8.10 -17.61 -16.57
N LEU A 195 -7.20 -16.83 -15.98
CA LEU A 195 -5.81 -16.70 -16.43
C LEU A 195 -5.08 -18.06 -16.39
N ALA A 196 -5.22 -18.82 -15.30
CA ALA A 196 -4.66 -20.16 -15.19
C ALA A 196 -5.16 -21.09 -16.31
N ARG A 197 -6.43 -20.99 -16.74
CA ARG A 197 -6.95 -21.74 -17.89
C ARG A 197 -6.33 -21.31 -19.21
N LEU A 198 -6.08 -20.01 -19.41
CA LEU A 198 -5.38 -19.51 -20.61
C LEU A 198 -3.97 -20.09 -20.70
N VAL A 199 -3.24 -20.17 -19.59
CA VAL A 199 -1.88 -20.72 -19.52
C VAL A 199 -1.87 -22.26 -19.66
N SER A 200 -2.82 -22.97 -19.03
CA SER A 200 -2.82 -24.43 -18.92
C SER A 200 -3.52 -25.17 -20.08
N GLY A 201 -4.20 -24.47 -20.98
CA GLY A 201 -5.04 -25.04 -22.04
C GLY A 201 -4.31 -26.09 -22.91
N ARG A 202 -4.81 -27.35 -22.93
CA ARG A 202 -4.23 -28.43 -23.76
C ARG A 202 -4.27 -28.10 -25.24
N ALA A 203 -5.32 -27.46 -25.71
CA ALA A 203 -5.47 -27.02 -27.10
C ALA A 203 -4.37 -26.03 -27.52
N TYR A 204 -4.05 -25.07 -26.65
CA TYR A 204 -2.96 -24.11 -26.87
C TYR A 204 -1.58 -24.77 -26.97
N ARG A 205 -1.28 -25.71 -26.07
CA ARG A 205 0.00 -26.44 -26.08
C ARG A 205 0.17 -27.35 -27.30
N ASN A 206 -0.91 -27.96 -27.77
CA ASN A 206 -0.89 -28.82 -28.95
C ASN A 206 -0.80 -28.00 -30.24
N LEU A 207 -1.52 -26.88 -30.35
CA LEU A 207 -1.46 -25.97 -31.49
C LEU A 207 -0.06 -25.39 -31.64
N ARG A 208 0.59 -24.98 -30.56
CA ARG A 208 1.98 -24.46 -30.54
C ARG A 208 2.99 -25.51 -31.04
N LYS A 209 2.79 -26.79 -30.71
CA LYS A 209 3.61 -27.89 -31.26
C LYS A 209 3.39 -28.06 -32.74
N VAL A 210 2.14 -28.03 -33.21
CA VAL A 210 1.79 -28.18 -34.63
C VAL A 210 2.31 -27.02 -35.48
N VAL A 211 2.11 -25.78 -35.01
CA VAL A 211 2.64 -24.58 -35.72
C VAL A 211 4.16 -24.58 -35.76
N ARG A 212 4.85 -24.99 -34.70
CA ARG A 212 6.30 -25.12 -34.65
C ARG A 212 6.84 -26.20 -35.59
N GLU A 213 6.13 -27.32 -35.72
CA GLU A 213 6.45 -28.40 -36.65
C GLU A 213 6.23 -27.98 -38.11
N ILE A 214 5.16 -27.23 -38.38
CA ILE A 214 4.87 -26.69 -39.73
C ILE A 214 5.90 -25.61 -40.10
N ALA A 215 6.24 -24.70 -39.18
CA ALA A 215 7.23 -23.65 -39.41
C ALA A 215 8.65 -24.20 -39.68
N LYS A 216 9.02 -25.35 -39.09
CA LYS A 216 10.30 -26.04 -39.35
C LYS A 216 10.40 -26.68 -40.71
N ARG A 217 9.27 -26.96 -41.38
CA ARG A 217 9.23 -27.72 -42.65
C ARG A 217 9.06 -26.87 -43.91
N MET A 218 8.98 -25.52 -43.79
CA MET A 218 8.70 -24.65 -44.93
C MET A 218 9.78 -23.59 -45.16
N PRO A 219 10.25 -23.38 -46.38
CA PRO A 219 11.25 -22.35 -46.68
C PRO A 219 10.59 -21.01 -47.02
N SER A 220 11.24 -19.93 -46.52
CA SER A 220 11.15 -18.54 -46.98
C SER A 220 10.15 -17.57 -46.32
N LYS A 221 10.56 -16.31 -46.25
CA LYS A 221 10.01 -15.09 -45.60
C LYS A 221 8.54 -14.74 -45.85
N MET A 222 7.88 -15.37 -46.82
CA MET A 222 6.45 -15.12 -47.11
C MET A 222 5.51 -15.90 -46.21
N LEU A 223 6.04 -16.89 -45.49
CA LEU A 223 5.28 -17.78 -44.61
C LEU A 223 5.17 -17.30 -43.16
N GLU A 224 6.08 -16.48 -42.67
CA GLU A 224 5.99 -15.91 -41.34
C GLU A 224 4.71 -15.08 -41.14
N LYS A 225 4.35 -14.23 -42.14
CA LYS A 225 3.11 -13.44 -42.11
C LYS A 225 1.85 -14.31 -42.21
N ARG A 226 1.88 -15.41 -43.00
CA ARG A 226 0.74 -16.32 -43.11
C ARG A 226 0.64 -17.29 -41.96
N ALA A 227 1.73 -17.71 -41.35
CA ALA A 227 1.74 -18.54 -40.14
C ALA A 227 1.19 -17.78 -38.94
N LEU A 228 1.51 -16.49 -38.79
CA LEU A 228 0.92 -15.62 -37.76
C LEU A 228 -0.59 -15.44 -37.98
N ALA A 229 -1.04 -15.20 -39.19
CA ALA A 229 -2.47 -15.07 -39.52
C ALA A 229 -3.24 -16.39 -39.32
N ILE A 230 -2.63 -17.54 -39.61
CA ILE A 230 -3.22 -18.87 -39.38
C ILE A 230 -3.26 -19.18 -37.87
N GLU A 231 -2.22 -18.79 -37.12
CA GLU A 231 -2.18 -18.92 -35.67
C GLU A 231 -3.25 -18.04 -34.99
N GLU A 232 -3.46 -16.82 -35.47
CA GLU A 232 -4.46 -15.89 -35.01
C GLU A 232 -5.88 -16.38 -35.32
N TYR A 233 -6.12 -16.88 -36.52
CA TYR A 233 -7.40 -17.46 -36.95
C TYR A 233 -7.72 -18.78 -36.23
N ALA A 234 -6.73 -19.64 -36.02
CA ALA A 234 -6.88 -20.89 -35.28
C ALA A 234 -7.07 -20.62 -33.77
N ARG A 235 -6.50 -19.54 -33.24
CA ARG A 235 -6.69 -19.09 -31.84
C ARG A 235 -8.15 -18.68 -31.61
N GLY A 236 -8.73 -17.88 -32.49
CA GLY A 236 -10.13 -17.44 -32.43
C GLY A 236 -11.14 -18.61 -32.53
N LEU A 237 -10.83 -19.63 -33.32
CA LEU A 237 -11.68 -20.81 -33.49
C LEU A 237 -11.63 -21.81 -32.33
N VAL A 238 -10.52 -21.87 -31.60
CA VAL A 238 -10.29 -22.88 -30.54
C VAL A 238 -10.59 -22.35 -29.14
N THR A 239 -10.47 -21.05 -28.92
CA THR A 239 -10.64 -20.45 -27.57
C THR A 239 -11.93 -19.64 -27.40
N GLY A 240 -12.69 -19.33 -28.51
CA GLY A 240 -13.71 -18.29 -28.49
C GLY A 240 -13.11 -17.05 -27.81
N GLY A 241 -13.07 -15.87 -28.35
CA GLY A 241 -12.30 -14.68 -27.90
C GLY A 241 -12.02 -14.58 -26.42
N THR A 242 -10.90 -14.01 -26.04
CA THR A 242 -10.58 -13.77 -24.62
C THR A 242 -11.44 -12.61 -24.10
N LEU A 243 -11.61 -12.51 -22.78
CA LEU A 243 -12.21 -11.33 -22.15
C LEU A 243 -11.55 -10.01 -22.65
N PHE A 244 -10.27 -10.06 -22.94
CA PHE A 244 -9.52 -8.89 -23.41
C PHE A 244 -9.84 -8.53 -24.87
N ASP A 245 -10.09 -9.54 -25.73
CA ASP A 245 -10.54 -9.32 -27.10
C ASP A 245 -11.95 -8.67 -27.11
N GLU A 246 -12.85 -9.12 -26.22
CA GLU A 246 -14.19 -8.53 -26.06
C GLU A 246 -14.14 -7.07 -25.58
N LEU A 247 -13.10 -6.72 -24.79
CA LEU A 247 -12.84 -5.34 -24.37
C LEU A 247 -12.10 -4.52 -25.44
N GLY A 248 -11.87 -5.06 -26.64
CA GLY A 248 -11.24 -4.36 -27.76
C GLY A 248 -9.71 -4.36 -27.76
N PHE A 249 -9.06 -5.21 -26.96
CA PHE A 249 -7.61 -5.35 -26.94
C PHE A 249 -7.14 -6.44 -27.91
N PHE A 250 -6.05 -6.18 -28.61
CA PHE A 250 -5.32 -7.24 -29.29
C PHE A 250 -4.55 -8.06 -28.26
N TYR A 251 -5.05 -9.25 -27.95
CA TYR A 251 -4.41 -10.14 -26.98
C TYR A 251 -3.23 -10.89 -27.59
N VAL A 252 -2.05 -10.79 -26.94
CA VAL A 252 -0.80 -11.43 -27.33
C VAL A 252 -0.24 -12.25 -26.17
N GLY A 253 -0.17 -13.56 -26.32
CA GLY A 253 0.39 -14.43 -25.27
C GLY A 253 -0.38 -15.73 -25.07
N PRO A 254 -0.14 -16.45 -23.97
CA PRO A 254 0.87 -16.18 -22.94
C PRO A 254 2.31 -16.42 -23.43
N ILE A 255 3.26 -15.61 -22.92
CA ILE A 255 4.68 -15.63 -23.26
C ILE A 255 5.49 -15.94 -22.01
N ASP A 256 6.54 -16.75 -22.14
CA ASP A 256 7.50 -16.98 -21.06
C ASP A 256 8.30 -15.70 -20.77
N GLY A 257 8.03 -15.08 -19.61
CA GLY A 257 8.64 -13.83 -19.18
C GLY A 257 10.08 -13.95 -18.70
N HIS A 258 10.59 -15.18 -18.54
CA HIS A 258 11.99 -15.45 -18.21
C HIS A 258 12.83 -15.79 -19.45
N ASN A 259 12.25 -15.71 -20.64
CA ASN A 259 12.95 -15.98 -21.88
C ASN A 259 13.06 -14.70 -22.74
N ILE A 260 14.22 -14.05 -22.67
CA ILE A 260 14.50 -12.81 -23.40
C ILE A 260 14.33 -13.01 -24.93
N ASP A 261 14.69 -14.17 -25.48
CA ASP A 261 14.56 -14.45 -26.91
C ASP A 261 13.10 -14.54 -27.37
N HIS A 262 12.17 -14.88 -26.45
CA HIS A 262 10.74 -14.83 -26.72
C HIS A 262 10.18 -13.42 -26.54
N LEU A 263 10.65 -12.68 -25.52
CA LEU A 263 10.17 -11.33 -25.22
C LEU A 263 10.53 -10.32 -26.30
N LEU A 264 11.80 -10.31 -26.77
CA LEU A 264 12.29 -9.28 -27.70
C LEU A 264 11.51 -9.21 -29.02
N PRO A 265 11.27 -10.32 -29.76
CA PRO A 265 10.54 -10.24 -31.01
C PRO A 265 9.09 -9.79 -30.81
N VAL A 266 8.43 -10.27 -29.76
CA VAL A 266 7.02 -9.88 -29.47
C VAL A 266 6.93 -8.40 -29.13
N LEU A 267 7.76 -7.92 -28.20
CA LEU A 267 7.76 -6.50 -27.82
C LEU A 267 8.11 -5.58 -28.99
N LYS A 268 9.05 -5.98 -29.89
CA LYS A 268 9.37 -5.23 -31.11
C LYS A 268 8.16 -5.16 -32.05
N ASN A 269 7.47 -6.28 -32.28
CA ASN A 269 6.28 -6.32 -33.14
C ASN A 269 5.16 -5.43 -32.61
N VAL A 270 4.91 -5.47 -31.29
CA VAL A 270 3.90 -4.62 -30.63
C VAL A 270 4.30 -3.15 -30.65
N ARG A 271 5.59 -2.83 -30.45
CA ARG A 271 6.12 -1.47 -30.57
C ARG A 271 5.89 -0.89 -31.96
N ASP A 272 6.14 -1.67 -33.00
CA ASP A 272 6.09 -1.23 -34.39
C ASP A 272 4.66 -1.24 -34.97
N ALA A 273 3.70 -1.81 -34.27
CA ALA A 273 2.28 -1.79 -34.64
C ALA A 273 1.70 -0.37 -34.53
N LYS A 274 0.88 0.01 -35.50
CA LYS A 274 0.28 1.37 -35.58
C LYS A 274 -1.08 1.50 -34.93
N ASN A 275 -1.75 0.41 -34.64
CA ASN A 275 -3.06 0.29 -34.00
C ASN A 275 -2.89 -0.27 -32.59
N GLY A 276 -3.94 -0.30 -31.81
CA GLY A 276 -4.02 -0.82 -30.44
C GLY A 276 -5.45 -0.68 -29.92
N PRO A 277 -5.70 -0.92 -28.64
CA PRO A 277 -4.72 -1.25 -27.58
C PRO A 277 -4.25 -2.72 -27.64
N PHE A 278 -3.06 -2.97 -27.10
CA PHE A 278 -2.49 -4.32 -26.97
C PHE A 278 -2.49 -4.77 -25.52
N LEU A 279 -2.81 -6.06 -25.28
CA LEU A 279 -2.54 -6.72 -24.02
C LEU A 279 -1.54 -7.86 -24.25
N VAL A 280 -0.32 -7.67 -23.74
CA VAL A 280 0.77 -8.66 -23.80
C VAL A 280 0.76 -9.45 -22.50
N HIS A 281 0.33 -10.71 -22.55
CA HIS A 281 0.28 -11.61 -21.40
C HIS A 281 1.63 -12.31 -21.23
N VAL A 282 2.34 -11.97 -20.15
CA VAL A 282 3.67 -12.48 -19.83
C VAL A 282 3.57 -13.31 -18.56
N VAL A 283 4.00 -14.57 -18.61
CA VAL A 283 4.01 -15.47 -17.46
C VAL A 283 5.37 -15.46 -16.81
N THR A 284 5.42 -15.14 -15.52
CA THR A 284 6.65 -15.07 -14.73
C THR A 284 6.56 -15.90 -13.46
N GLN A 285 7.63 -15.96 -12.71
CA GLN A 285 7.71 -16.64 -11.41
C GLN A 285 8.29 -15.69 -10.37
N LYS A 286 7.51 -15.37 -9.35
CA LYS A 286 7.95 -14.55 -8.22
C LYS A 286 9.13 -15.22 -7.50
N GLY A 287 10.19 -14.45 -7.20
CA GLY A 287 11.40 -14.97 -6.56
C GLY A 287 12.37 -15.73 -7.45
N LYS A 288 12.17 -15.71 -8.79
CA LYS A 288 12.95 -16.46 -9.79
C LYS A 288 14.45 -16.24 -9.69
N GLY A 289 15.20 -17.36 -9.70
CA GLY A 289 16.66 -17.35 -9.68
C GLY A 289 17.29 -17.15 -8.30
N TYR A 290 16.47 -17.13 -7.23
CA TYR A 290 16.96 -17.12 -5.85
C TYR A 290 16.29 -18.23 -5.03
N ALA A 291 17.01 -19.32 -4.82
CA ALA A 291 16.46 -20.55 -4.21
C ALA A 291 15.75 -20.33 -2.85
N PRO A 292 16.22 -19.46 -1.93
CA PRO A 292 15.49 -19.17 -0.70
C PRO A 292 14.12 -18.53 -0.96
N ALA A 293 14.02 -17.62 -1.92
CA ALA A 293 12.74 -16.99 -2.29
C ALA A 293 11.80 -17.97 -3.00
N GLU A 294 12.32 -18.80 -3.91
CA GLU A 294 11.52 -19.80 -4.62
C GLU A 294 10.91 -20.86 -3.68
N LYS A 295 11.59 -21.18 -2.57
CA LYS A 295 11.13 -22.14 -1.57
C LYS A 295 10.19 -21.54 -0.53
N SER A 296 10.25 -20.24 -0.29
CA SER A 296 9.41 -19.56 0.69
C SER A 296 7.94 -19.53 0.25
N ALA A 297 7.02 -19.66 1.18
CA ALA A 297 5.58 -19.61 0.90
C ALA A 297 5.13 -18.24 0.37
N ASP A 298 5.71 -17.15 0.88
CA ASP A 298 5.46 -15.76 0.46
C ASP A 298 6.33 -15.32 -0.73
N LYS A 299 7.21 -16.21 -1.23
CA LYS A 299 8.15 -15.93 -2.32
C LYS A 299 8.98 -14.66 -2.08
N TYR A 300 9.29 -14.36 -0.81
CA TYR A 300 9.95 -13.12 -0.40
C TYR A 300 9.23 -11.88 -0.92
N HIS A 301 7.91 -11.86 -0.79
CA HIS A 301 7.12 -10.67 -1.15
C HIS A 301 7.63 -9.44 -0.42
N GLY A 302 7.81 -9.51 0.90
CA GLY A 302 8.42 -8.48 1.72
C GLY A 302 9.43 -9.07 2.70
N VAL A 303 10.68 -8.60 2.65
CA VAL A 303 11.76 -9.12 3.50
C VAL A 303 12.39 -8.00 4.34
N VAL A 304 12.85 -8.37 5.53
CA VAL A 304 13.82 -7.57 6.30
C VAL A 304 15.23 -7.89 5.80
N LYS A 305 16.26 -7.29 6.39
CA LYS A 305 17.67 -7.62 6.09
C LYS A 305 17.89 -9.12 6.24
N PHE A 306 18.65 -9.71 5.32
CA PHE A 306 18.88 -11.15 5.30
C PHE A 306 20.31 -11.50 4.82
N ASP A 307 20.76 -12.70 5.15
CA ASP A 307 22.00 -13.27 4.64
C ASP A 307 21.77 -13.86 3.23
N VAL A 308 22.54 -13.43 2.24
CA VAL A 308 22.34 -13.82 0.84
C VAL A 308 22.55 -15.30 0.61
N ALA A 309 23.52 -15.93 1.30
CA ALA A 309 23.86 -17.32 1.07
C ALA A 309 22.78 -18.29 1.60
N THR A 310 22.21 -17.96 2.76
CA THR A 310 21.26 -18.83 3.47
C THR A 310 19.80 -18.40 3.30
N GLY A 311 19.56 -17.14 2.94
CA GLY A 311 18.22 -16.52 2.96
C GLY A 311 17.70 -16.19 4.37
N ALA A 312 18.49 -16.41 5.41
CA ALA A 312 18.07 -16.17 6.78
C ALA A 312 17.80 -14.71 7.06
N GLN A 313 16.56 -14.37 7.44
CA GLN A 313 16.16 -13.00 7.74
C GLN A 313 16.49 -12.63 9.18
N VAL A 314 17.07 -11.43 9.38
CA VAL A 314 17.38 -10.88 10.71
C VAL A 314 16.10 -10.30 11.31
N LYS A 315 15.42 -11.09 12.16
CA LYS A 315 14.23 -10.62 12.89
C LYS A 315 14.62 -10.29 14.32
N SER A 316 14.30 -9.06 14.78
CA SER A 316 14.39 -8.70 16.19
C SER A 316 13.32 -9.45 16.99
N LYS A 317 13.65 -9.82 18.24
CA LYS A 317 12.63 -10.33 19.15
C LYS A 317 11.75 -9.15 19.59
N PRO A 318 10.41 -9.23 19.42
CA PRO A 318 9.52 -8.14 19.79
C PRO A 318 9.53 -7.93 21.31
N ALA A 319 9.51 -6.67 21.73
CA ALA A 319 9.42 -6.29 23.14
C ALA A 319 7.97 -6.31 23.67
N ALA A 320 7.00 -6.10 22.78
CA ALA A 320 5.58 -6.13 23.07
C ALA A 320 4.82 -6.80 21.90
N PRO A 321 3.56 -7.24 22.09
CA PRO A 321 2.77 -7.77 21.01
C PRO A 321 2.49 -6.69 19.96
N ALA A 322 2.51 -7.07 18.68
CA ALA A 322 2.13 -6.18 17.59
C ALA A 322 0.62 -5.86 17.62
N TYR A 323 0.23 -4.63 17.32
CA TYR A 323 -1.17 -4.21 17.30
C TYR A 323 -2.04 -5.09 16.39
N THR A 324 -1.55 -5.44 15.20
CA THR A 324 -2.24 -6.38 14.28
C THR A 324 -2.58 -7.71 14.94
N LYS A 325 -1.63 -8.27 15.72
CA LYS A 325 -1.84 -9.53 16.45
C LYS A 325 -2.86 -9.36 17.58
N VAL A 326 -2.76 -8.26 18.35
CA VAL A 326 -3.70 -7.94 19.43
C VAL A 326 -5.13 -7.80 18.87
N PHE A 327 -5.28 -7.09 17.74
CA PHE A 327 -6.56 -6.96 17.06
C PHE A 327 -7.12 -8.35 16.67
N ALA A 328 -6.32 -9.16 15.97
CA ALA A 328 -6.76 -10.47 15.49
C ALA A 328 -7.18 -11.40 16.65
N GLU A 329 -6.38 -11.49 17.71
CA GLU A 329 -6.68 -12.30 18.89
C GLU A 329 -7.94 -11.79 19.62
N SER A 330 -8.11 -10.47 19.71
CA SER A 330 -9.31 -9.87 20.31
C SER A 330 -10.55 -10.18 19.49
N LEU A 331 -10.48 -10.04 18.16
CA LEU A 331 -11.59 -10.37 17.27
C LEU A 331 -11.96 -11.86 17.33
N ILE A 332 -10.97 -12.75 17.39
CA ILE A 332 -11.17 -14.19 17.57
C ILE A 332 -11.90 -14.46 18.89
N ASN A 333 -11.49 -13.81 19.98
CA ASN A 333 -12.12 -14.00 21.28
C ASN A 333 -13.59 -13.53 21.29
N GLU A 334 -13.91 -12.44 20.63
CA GLU A 334 -15.31 -12.01 20.46
C GLU A 334 -16.10 -12.93 19.52
N ALA A 335 -15.49 -13.40 18.44
CA ALA A 335 -16.13 -14.30 17.47
C ALA A 335 -16.42 -15.72 18.02
N ARG A 336 -15.76 -16.13 19.11
CA ARG A 336 -16.09 -17.34 19.87
C ARG A 336 -17.41 -17.20 20.63
N LYS A 337 -17.78 -15.96 20.99
CA LYS A 337 -18.99 -15.64 21.75
C LYS A 337 -20.18 -15.32 20.86
N ASP A 338 -19.91 -14.85 19.61
CA ASP A 338 -20.93 -14.38 18.66
C ASP A 338 -20.65 -14.91 17.26
N ASP A 339 -21.50 -15.79 16.76
CA ASP A 339 -21.39 -16.43 15.44
C ASP A 339 -21.71 -15.49 14.27
N LYS A 340 -22.27 -14.32 14.55
CA LYS A 340 -22.57 -13.27 13.57
C LYS A 340 -21.33 -12.45 13.18
N ILE A 341 -20.25 -12.53 13.92
CA ILE A 341 -19.00 -11.81 13.60
C ILE A 341 -18.32 -12.47 12.40
N VAL A 342 -18.09 -11.67 11.37
CA VAL A 342 -17.36 -12.05 10.15
C VAL A 342 -16.27 -11.01 9.85
N ALA A 343 -15.20 -11.44 9.22
CA ALA A 343 -14.07 -10.57 8.89
C ALA A 343 -13.84 -10.54 7.37
N VAL A 344 -13.67 -9.35 6.82
CA VAL A 344 -13.43 -9.10 5.40
C VAL A 344 -12.12 -8.33 5.24
N THR A 345 -11.27 -8.77 4.33
CA THR A 345 -10.02 -8.07 3.99
C THR A 345 -9.85 -7.96 2.48
N ALA A 346 -9.09 -6.99 2.02
CA ALA A 346 -8.80 -6.77 0.60
C ALA A 346 -7.34 -7.14 0.29
N ALA A 347 -7.09 -8.41 -0.03
CA ALA A 347 -5.80 -9.01 -0.38
C ALA A 347 -4.69 -8.89 0.70
N MET A 348 -5.05 -8.57 1.95
CA MET A 348 -4.09 -8.32 3.02
C MET A 348 -4.30 -9.21 4.26
N PRO A 349 -4.56 -10.53 4.14
CA PRO A 349 -4.95 -11.36 5.29
C PRO A 349 -3.90 -11.37 6.40
N SER A 350 -2.62 -11.58 6.09
CA SER A 350 -1.55 -11.57 7.09
C SER A 350 -1.22 -10.17 7.61
N GLY A 351 -1.37 -9.16 6.77
CA GLY A 351 -1.11 -7.77 7.13
C GLY A 351 -2.14 -7.18 8.09
N THR A 352 -3.36 -7.72 8.09
CA THR A 352 -4.46 -7.32 8.97
C THR A 352 -4.75 -8.32 10.09
N GLY A 353 -4.03 -9.48 10.09
CA GLY A 353 -4.25 -10.57 11.05
C GLY A 353 -5.45 -11.46 10.75
N ILE A 354 -6.13 -11.27 9.60
CA ILE A 354 -7.28 -12.08 9.23
C ILE A 354 -6.89 -13.50 8.83
N ASP A 355 -5.62 -13.75 8.50
CA ASP A 355 -5.08 -15.10 8.35
C ASP A 355 -5.14 -15.92 9.67
N LEU A 356 -5.00 -15.27 10.82
CA LEU A 356 -5.18 -15.89 12.13
C LEU A 356 -6.65 -16.19 12.40
N PHE A 357 -7.53 -15.23 12.11
CA PHE A 357 -8.98 -15.41 12.22
C PHE A 357 -9.48 -16.53 11.32
N ALA A 358 -9.01 -16.61 10.07
CA ALA A 358 -9.40 -17.61 9.09
C ALA A 358 -8.98 -19.05 9.48
N LYS A 359 -7.91 -19.21 10.26
CA LYS A 359 -7.50 -20.53 10.78
C LYS A 359 -8.53 -21.11 11.74
N GLU A 360 -9.19 -20.27 12.52
CA GLU A 360 -10.20 -20.70 13.48
C GLU A 360 -11.62 -20.67 12.87
N PHE A 361 -11.90 -19.67 12.05
CA PHE A 361 -13.21 -19.45 11.44
C PHE A 361 -13.16 -19.34 9.91
N PRO A 362 -12.80 -20.43 9.20
CA PRO A 362 -12.55 -20.38 7.75
C PRO A 362 -13.77 -19.99 6.92
N THR A 363 -15.00 -20.25 7.42
CA THR A 363 -16.25 -19.89 6.74
C THR A 363 -16.74 -18.46 7.05
N ARG A 364 -16.06 -17.76 7.98
CA ARG A 364 -16.41 -16.40 8.41
C ARG A 364 -15.33 -15.38 8.07
N ALA A 365 -14.29 -15.80 7.32
CA ALA A 365 -13.23 -14.95 6.83
C ALA A 365 -13.32 -14.85 5.31
N PHE A 366 -13.30 -13.63 4.78
CA PHE A 366 -13.44 -13.36 3.36
C PHE A 366 -12.28 -12.48 2.88
N ASP A 367 -11.55 -12.94 1.86
CA ASP A 367 -10.61 -12.13 1.11
C ASP A 367 -11.24 -11.79 -0.24
N VAL A 368 -11.48 -10.51 -0.50
CA VAL A 368 -12.14 -10.04 -1.71
C VAL A 368 -11.16 -9.69 -2.84
N GLY A 369 -9.86 -9.97 -2.66
CA GLY A 369 -8.81 -9.50 -3.55
C GLY A 369 -8.54 -8.00 -3.36
N ILE A 370 -7.83 -7.38 -4.30
CA ILE A 370 -7.57 -5.94 -4.23
C ILE A 370 -8.81 -5.19 -4.74
N ALA A 371 -9.86 -5.19 -3.93
CA ALA A 371 -11.19 -4.68 -4.30
C ALA A 371 -11.89 -4.04 -3.08
N GLU A 372 -11.30 -2.97 -2.54
CA GLU A 372 -11.76 -2.29 -1.33
C GLU A 372 -13.19 -1.79 -1.47
N GLN A 373 -13.56 -1.22 -2.62
CA GLN A 373 -14.92 -0.77 -2.92
C GLN A 373 -15.94 -1.92 -2.80
N HIS A 374 -15.63 -3.06 -3.43
CA HIS A 374 -16.45 -4.27 -3.32
C HIS A 374 -16.51 -4.79 -1.89
N GLY A 375 -15.37 -4.78 -1.18
CA GLY A 375 -15.28 -5.23 0.21
C GLY A 375 -16.19 -4.47 1.16
N ASP A 376 -16.27 -3.16 1.01
CA ASP A 376 -17.12 -2.32 1.85
C ASP A 376 -18.61 -2.50 1.54
N THR A 377 -19.00 -2.52 0.25
CA THR A 377 -20.38 -2.82 -0.13
C THR A 377 -20.79 -4.25 0.25
N PHE A 378 -19.87 -5.22 0.17
CA PHE A 378 -20.08 -6.58 0.63
C PHE A 378 -20.33 -6.63 2.15
N CYS A 379 -19.54 -5.88 2.95
CA CYS A 379 -19.80 -5.71 4.37
C CYS A 379 -21.17 -5.07 4.65
N ALA A 380 -21.57 -4.06 3.86
CA ALA A 380 -22.89 -3.45 3.97
C ALA A 380 -24.00 -4.48 3.74
N GLY A 381 -23.88 -5.31 2.71
CA GLY A 381 -24.82 -6.41 2.43
C GLY A 381 -24.89 -7.43 3.58
N LEU A 382 -23.75 -7.83 4.15
CA LEU A 382 -23.72 -8.72 5.32
C LEU A 382 -24.43 -8.10 6.54
N ALA A 383 -24.24 -6.80 6.75
CA ALA A 383 -24.87 -6.08 7.87
C ALA A 383 -26.40 -6.01 7.73
N THR A 384 -26.96 -5.91 6.50
CA THR A 384 -28.42 -5.93 6.27
C THR A 384 -29.04 -7.26 6.66
N GLU A 385 -28.27 -8.35 6.61
CA GLU A 385 -28.72 -9.71 7.01
C GLU A 385 -28.41 -10.03 8.49
N GLY A 386 -28.04 -9.00 9.28
CA GLY A 386 -27.83 -9.12 10.72
C GLY A 386 -26.47 -9.73 11.12
N PHE A 387 -25.53 -9.80 10.20
CA PHE A 387 -24.14 -10.12 10.54
C PHE A 387 -23.39 -8.89 11.08
N LYS A 388 -22.27 -9.16 11.75
CA LYS A 388 -21.38 -8.14 12.33
C LYS A 388 -20.06 -8.11 11.54
N PRO A 389 -20.05 -7.51 10.34
CA PRO A 389 -18.86 -7.50 9.50
C PRO A 389 -17.80 -6.52 10.05
N PHE A 390 -16.56 -7.00 10.10
CA PHE A 390 -15.36 -6.20 10.27
C PHE A 390 -14.69 -6.03 8.91
N ALA A 391 -14.79 -4.82 8.33
CA ALA A 391 -14.02 -4.40 7.18
C ALA A 391 -12.60 -4.09 7.63
N THR A 392 -11.68 -5.07 7.45
CA THR A 392 -10.32 -4.99 7.97
C THR A 392 -9.37 -4.60 6.85
N ILE A 393 -9.15 -3.30 6.71
CA ILE A 393 -8.45 -2.67 5.59
C ILE A 393 -7.43 -1.67 6.17
N TYR A 394 -6.24 -1.53 5.55
CA TYR A 394 -5.31 -0.49 5.96
C TYR A 394 -5.92 0.90 5.79
N SER A 395 -5.63 1.80 6.72
CA SER A 395 -6.13 3.17 6.70
C SER A 395 -5.93 3.85 5.33
N THR A 396 -4.73 3.74 4.74
CA THR A 396 -4.44 4.31 3.43
C THR A 396 -5.25 3.69 2.29
N PHE A 397 -5.55 2.37 2.34
CA PHE A 397 -6.28 1.67 1.27
C PHE A 397 -7.79 1.89 1.37
N LEU A 398 -8.33 2.14 2.56
CA LEU A 398 -9.75 2.47 2.75
C LEU A 398 -10.16 3.76 2.00
N GLN A 399 -9.23 4.65 1.70
CA GLN A 399 -9.48 5.84 0.88
C GLN A 399 -10.11 5.48 -0.49
N ARG A 400 -9.77 4.31 -1.06
CA ARG A 400 -10.32 3.84 -2.34
C ARG A 400 -11.82 3.54 -2.27
N ALA A 401 -12.32 3.18 -1.10
CA ALA A 401 -13.71 2.81 -0.88
C ALA A 401 -14.53 3.91 -0.18
N TYR A 402 -14.05 5.14 -0.13
CA TYR A 402 -14.71 6.20 0.64
C TYR A 402 -16.14 6.49 0.19
N ASP A 403 -16.43 6.43 -1.11
CA ASP A 403 -17.80 6.58 -1.62
C ASP A 403 -18.72 5.49 -1.03
N GLN A 404 -18.26 4.23 -0.96
CA GLN A 404 -19.03 3.11 -0.41
C GLN A 404 -19.22 3.26 1.11
N VAL A 405 -18.21 3.77 1.82
CA VAL A 405 -18.36 4.12 3.25
C VAL A 405 -19.46 5.15 3.44
N VAL A 406 -19.53 6.17 2.59
CA VAL A 406 -20.57 7.23 2.67
C VAL A 406 -21.93 6.69 2.24
N HIS A 407 -22.02 6.21 1.00
CA HIS A 407 -23.29 5.88 0.36
C HIS A 407 -23.89 4.56 0.84
N ASP A 408 -23.07 3.48 0.85
CA ASP A 408 -23.59 2.15 1.12
C ASP A 408 -23.69 1.85 2.64
N VAL A 409 -22.88 2.53 3.46
CA VAL A 409 -22.82 2.27 4.90
C VAL A 409 -23.40 3.41 5.72
N ALA A 410 -22.82 4.63 5.65
CA ALA A 410 -23.16 5.71 6.58
C ALA A 410 -24.58 6.26 6.37
N ILE A 411 -24.98 6.53 5.13
CA ILE A 411 -26.34 7.02 4.80
C ILE A 411 -27.41 6.01 5.26
N GLN A 412 -27.13 4.72 5.11
CA GLN A 412 -28.04 3.65 5.50
C GLN A 412 -27.93 3.28 6.99
N ARG A 413 -26.98 3.86 7.72
CA ARG A 413 -26.69 3.60 9.14
C ARG A 413 -26.41 2.12 9.43
N LEU A 414 -25.78 1.42 8.48
CA LEU A 414 -25.47 0.00 8.65
C LEU A 414 -24.31 -0.20 9.63
N PRO A 415 -24.41 -1.15 10.55
CA PRO A 415 -23.40 -1.37 11.58
C PRO A 415 -22.18 -2.15 11.03
N VAL A 416 -21.49 -1.58 10.06
CA VAL A 416 -20.18 -2.05 9.58
C VAL A 416 -19.09 -1.54 10.51
N ARG A 417 -18.13 -2.40 10.88
CA ARG A 417 -17.01 -2.08 11.76
C ARG A 417 -15.75 -1.98 10.91
N PHE A 418 -15.26 -0.76 10.73
CA PHE A 418 -14.00 -0.51 9.99
C PHE A 418 -12.82 -0.66 10.94
N ALA A 419 -12.06 -1.74 10.80
CA ALA A 419 -10.83 -1.97 11.56
C ALA A 419 -9.63 -1.56 10.71
N MET A 420 -9.07 -0.38 11.01
CA MET A 420 -8.04 0.25 10.20
C MET A 420 -6.65 0.02 10.79
N ASP A 421 -5.92 -0.93 10.22
CA ASP A 421 -4.50 -1.13 10.52
C ASP A 421 -3.63 -0.06 9.82
N ARG A 422 -2.43 0.20 10.28
CA ARG A 422 -1.47 1.17 9.74
C ARG A 422 -1.96 2.62 9.83
N ALA A 423 -2.62 2.98 10.93
CA ALA A 423 -2.90 4.37 11.24
C ALA A 423 -1.60 5.17 11.47
N GLY A 424 -1.58 6.43 11.06
CA GLY A 424 -0.41 7.31 11.21
C GLY A 424 0.73 7.02 10.23
N LEU A 425 1.95 7.33 10.63
CA LEU A 425 3.16 7.14 9.81
C LEU A 425 3.67 5.70 9.91
N VAL A 426 4.00 5.09 8.77
CA VAL A 426 4.23 3.65 8.67
C VAL A 426 5.70 3.26 8.43
N GLY A 427 6.60 4.23 8.32
CA GLY A 427 8.03 3.96 8.16
C GLY A 427 8.46 3.80 6.71
N ALA A 428 9.09 2.68 6.40
CA ALA A 428 9.83 2.43 5.16
C ALA A 428 8.98 2.51 3.85
N ASP A 429 7.66 2.43 3.91
CA ASP A 429 6.77 2.56 2.75
C ASP A 429 6.39 4.02 2.44
N GLY A 430 6.71 4.94 3.35
CA GLY A 430 6.62 6.37 3.13
C GLY A 430 5.20 6.92 3.02
N PRO A 431 5.03 8.04 2.31
CA PRO A 431 3.78 8.82 2.30
C PRO A 431 2.59 8.06 1.71
N THR A 432 2.85 7.15 0.78
CA THR A 432 1.80 6.40 0.08
C THR A 432 1.07 5.40 0.97
N HIS A 433 1.68 4.99 2.09
CA HIS A 433 1.11 4.05 3.05
C HIS A 433 0.73 4.70 4.38
N ALA A 434 0.93 6.02 4.54
CA ALA A 434 0.55 6.74 5.75
C ALA A 434 -0.97 6.78 5.94
N GLY A 435 -1.44 6.35 7.10
CA GLY A 435 -2.84 6.41 7.53
C GLY A 435 -3.15 7.76 8.17
N ALA A 436 -3.12 8.84 7.38
CA ALA A 436 -3.16 10.21 7.89
C ALA A 436 -4.54 10.87 7.80
N PHE A 437 -5.45 10.40 6.95
CA PHE A 437 -6.65 11.14 6.56
C PHE A 437 -7.96 10.56 7.09
N ASP A 438 -7.93 9.35 7.61
CA ASP A 438 -9.11 8.58 8.03
C ASP A 438 -9.96 9.29 9.09
N VAL A 439 -9.33 9.91 10.08
CA VAL A 439 -10.06 10.65 11.12
C VAL A 439 -10.86 11.81 10.52
N ALA A 440 -10.27 12.53 9.57
CA ALA A 440 -10.91 13.68 8.93
C ALA A 440 -12.13 13.25 8.09
N TYR A 441 -11.94 12.26 7.18
CA TYR A 441 -13.02 11.88 6.27
C TYR A 441 -14.10 10.98 6.90
N LEU A 442 -13.79 10.22 7.96
CA LEU A 442 -14.80 9.46 8.70
C LEU A 442 -15.52 10.30 9.76
N GLY A 443 -14.78 11.18 10.43
CA GLY A 443 -15.34 12.00 11.50
C GLY A 443 -16.37 13.02 11.03
N CYS A 444 -16.33 13.46 9.76
CA CYS A 444 -17.35 14.35 9.19
C CYS A 444 -18.69 13.64 8.90
N LEU A 445 -18.72 12.28 8.85
CA LEU A 445 -19.91 11.53 8.49
C LEU A 445 -20.92 11.47 9.63
N PRO A 446 -22.21 11.78 9.40
CA PRO A 446 -23.25 11.71 10.44
C PRO A 446 -23.39 10.32 11.05
N GLY A 447 -23.56 10.25 12.37
CA GLY A 447 -23.81 9.00 13.09
C GLY A 447 -22.61 8.07 13.27
N PHE A 448 -21.47 8.35 12.66
CA PHE A 448 -20.27 7.50 12.76
C PHE A 448 -19.65 7.56 14.17
N VAL A 449 -19.13 6.42 14.66
CA VAL A 449 -18.28 6.36 15.85
C VAL A 449 -16.83 6.18 15.39
N VAL A 450 -15.91 7.06 15.83
CA VAL A 450 -14.49 7.01 15.43
C VAL A 450 -13.61 6.89 16.68
N MET A 451 -12.90 5.76 16.78
CA MET A 451 -12.04 5.39 17.92
C MET A 451 -10.57 5.25 17.49
N ALA A 452 -9.65 5.58 18.40
CA ALA A 452 -8.22 5.31 18.20
C ALA A 452 -7.59 4.78 19.49
N ALA A 453 -6.91 3.63 19.38
CA ALA A 453 -6.27 3.00 20.51
C ALA A 453 -5.01 3.78 20.94
N GLY A 454 -4.97 4.22 22.19
CA GLY A 454 -3.82 4.86 22.79
C GLY A 454 -2.69 3.87 23.10
N ASP A 455 -3.06 2.63 23.40
CA ASP A 455 -2.17 1.50 23.65
C ASP A 455 -2.82 0.17 23.23
N GLU A 456 -2.08 -0.93 23.31
CA GLU A 456 -2.55 -2.25 22.90
C GLU A 456 -3.64 -2.82 23.83
N ALA A 457 -3.69 -2.43 25.09
CA ALA A 457 -4.75 -2.85 26.00
C ALA A 457 -6.09 -2.17 25.67
N GLU A 458 -6.06 -0.89 25.32
CA GLU A 458 -7.25 -0.18 24.84
C GLU A 458 -7.81 -0.76 23.56
N LEU A 459 -6.94 -1.26 22.65
CA LEU A 459 -7.38 -1.92 21.43
C LEU A 459 -8.28 -3.12 21.72
N VAL A 460 -7.97 -3.93 22.74
CA VAL A 460 -8.81 -5.06 23.16
C VAL A 460 -10.22 -4.59 23.55
N HIS A 461 -10.30 -3.50 24.31
CA HIS A 461 -11.58 -2.91 24.72
C HIS A 461 -12.32 -2.27 23.54
N MET A 462 -11.60 -1.66 22.60
CA MET A 462 -12.22 -1.05 21.41
C MET A 462 -12.78 -2.08 20.43
N VAL A 463 -12.16 -3.27 20.31
CA VAL A 463 -12.75 -4.38 19.54
C VAL A 463 -14.07 -4.82 20.17
N ALA A 464 -14.13 -5.03 21.49
CA ALA A 464 -15.36 -5.35 22.20
C ALA A 464 -16.42 -4.23 22.07
N THR A 465 -15.99 -2.97 22.09
CA THR A 465 -16.87 -1.80 21.86
C THR A 465 -17.47 -1.83 20.46
N ALA A 466 -16.64 -2.07 19.43
CA ALA A 466 -17.12 -2.15 18.06
C ALA A 466 -18.13 -3.30 17.86
N VAL A 467 -17.90 -4.46 18.51
CA VAL A 467 -18.87 -5.57 18.50
C VAL A 467 -20.21 -5.18 19.10
N ALA A 468 -20.20 -4.34 20.14
CA ALA A 468 -21.41 -3.91 20.83
C ALA A 468 -22.21 -2.82 20.09
N ILE A 469 -21.64 -2.18 19.06
CA ILE A 469 -22.33 -1.14 18.27
C ILE A 469 -23.12 -1.81 17.15
N ASP A 470 -24.45 -1.90 17.27
CA ASP A 470 -25.33 -2.59 16.32
C ASP A 470 -26.32 -1.64 15.61
N ASP A 471 -26.26 -0.33 15.84
CA ASP A 471 -27.22 0.66 15.33
C ASP A 471 -26.62 1.66 14.33
N ARG A 472 -25.30 1.63 14.13
CA ARG A 472 -24.57 2.59 13.31
C ARG A 472 -23.17 2.10 12.95
N PRO A 473 -22.50 2.70 11.93
CA PRO A 473 -21.13 2.35 11.60
C PRO A 473 -20.13 2.83 12.67
N SER A 474 -19.05 2.07 12.80
CA SER A 474 -17.95 2.42 13.70
C SER A 474 -16.60 2.16 13.03
N ALA A 475 -15.59 2.95 13.43
CA ALA A 475 -14.22 2.80 13.01
C ALA A 475 -13.29 2.75 14.21
N LEU A 476 -12.37 1.81 14.21
CA LEU A 476 -11.26 1.75 15.15
C LEU A 476 -9.95 1.74 14.37
N ARG A 477 -9.00 2.58 14.80
CA ARG A 477 -7.70 2.71 14.15
C ARG A 477 -6.57 2.41 15.11
N TYR A 478 -5.54 1.77 14.61
CA TYR A 478 -4.35 1.40 15.38
C TYR A 478 -3.10 1.41 14.49
N PRO A 479 -1.91 1.69 15.07
CA PRO A 479 -0.70 1.87 14.27
C PRO A 479 -0.08 0.54 13.84
N ARG A 480 0.85 0.62 12.88
CA ARG A 480 1.78 -0.46 12.57
C ARG A 480 2.82 -0.61 13.68
N GLY A 481 3.16 -1.83 14.05
CA GLY A 481 4.27 -2.14 14.94
C GLY A 481 3.86 -2.71 16.28
N GLU A 482 4.80 -2.65 17.21
CA GLU A 482 4.63 -3.20 18.56
C GLU A 482 3.91 -2.22 19.47
N GLY A 483 3.17 -2.74 20.46
CA GLY A 483 2.58 -1.97 21.54
C GLY A 483 3.62 -1.34 22.47
N LEU A 484 3.13 -0.68 23.50
CA LEU A 484 3.95 -0.02 24.53
C LEU A 484 4.45 -0.97 25.62
N GLY A 485 3.97 -2.22 25.67
CA GLY A 485 4.27 -3.22 26.70
C GLY A 485 3.43 -3.05 27.95
N VAL A 486 2.22 -2.51 27.83
CA VAL A 486 1.30 -2.35 28.97
C VAL A 486 0.68 -3.70 29.39
N PRO A 487 0.25 -3.85 30.65
CA PRO A 487 -0.48 -5.06 31.09
C PRO A 487 -1.73 -5.28 30.25
N MET A 488 -1.84 -6.47 29.65
CA MET A 488 -2.95 -6.83 28.80
C MET A 488 -4.16 -7.32 29.60
N PRO A 489 -5.39 -6.87 29.26
CA PRO A 489 -6.60 -7.40 29.86
C PRO A 489 -6.83 -8.85 29.38
N GLN A 490 -7.40 -9.67 30.25
CA GLN A 490 -7.77 -11.04 29.89
C GLN A 490 -8.94 -11.07 28.89
N GLU A 491 -9.81 -10.08 28.93
CA GLU A 491 -11.03 -10.00 28.13
C GLU A 491 -11.35 -8.53 27.77
N GLY A 492 -11.88 -8.33 26.57
CA GLY A 492 -12.39 -7.04 26.13
C GLY A 492 -13.66 -6.65 26.89
N LYS A 493 -13.77 -5.40 27.28
CA LYS A 493 -14.98 -4.82 27.85
C LYS A 493 -15.38 -3.60 27.02
N PRO A 494 -16.65 -3.53 26.56
CA PRO A 494 -17.12 -2.37 25.84
C PRO A 494 -16.88 -1.07 26.63
N LEU A 495 -16.33 -0.08 25.99
CA LEU A 495 -16.12 1.26 26.55
C LEU A 495 -17.42 2.05 26.45
N GLU A 496 -17.63 2.99 27.37
CA GLU A 496 -18.70 3.98 27.24
C GLU A 496 -18.38 4.90 26.06
N ILE A 497 -19.28 4.89 25.06
CA ILE A 497 -19.07 5.63 23.81
C ILE A 497 -18.99 7.13 24.10
N GLY A 498 -17.94 7.78 23.58
CA GLY A 498 -17.71 9.20 23.77
C GLY A 498 -17.13 9.56 25.14
N LYS A 499 -16.53 8.59 25.87
CA LYS A 499 -15.86 8.88 27.15
C LYS A 499 -14.36 8.58 27.05
N GLY A 500 -13.56 9.62 27.32
CA GLY A 500 -12.12 9.54 27.48
C GLY A 500 -11.69 9.03 28.85
N ARG A 501 -10.38 9.00 29.08
CA ARG A 501 -9.77 8.66 30.38
C ARG A 501 -8.63 9.62 30.72
N VAL A 502 -8.39 9.87 32.01
CA VAL A 502 -7.24 10.61 32.50
C VAL A 502 -6.23 9.62 33.06
N LEU A 503 -4.99 9.67 32.55
CA LEU A 503 -3.89 8.82 32.98
C LEU A 503 -3.00 9.51 34.02
N ARG A 504 -2.97 10.83 33.98
CA ARG A 504 -2.18 11.66 34.89
C ARG A 504 -2.89 12.98 35.11
N GLU A 505 -2.99 13.41 36.36
CA GLU A 505 -3.51 14.72 36.72
C GLU A 505 -2.40 15.76 36.87
N GLY A 506 -2.69 16.99 36.50
CA GLY A 506 -1.86 18.16 36.61
C GLY A 506 -2.67 19.44 36.59
N THR A 507 -2.04 20.62 36.59
CA THR A 507 -2.74 21.89 36.78
C THR A 507 -2.32 23.00 35.83
N LYS A 508 -1.29 22.81 34.98
CA LYS A 508 -0.76 23.88 34.13
C LYS A 508 -0.98 23.62 32.65
N VAL A 509 -0.64 22.44 32.20
CA VAL A 509 -0.73 21.99 30.79
C VAL A 509 -1.64 20.77 30.72
N ALA A 510 -2.57 20.74 29.78
CA ALA A 510 -3.33 19.56 29.44
C ALA A 510 -2.85 19.02 28.08
N LEU A 511 -2.47 17.74 28.04
CA LEU A 511 -2.20 16.98 26.81
C LEU A 511 -3.39 16.07 26.55
N PHE A 512 -4.21 16.40 25.54
CA PHE A 512 -5.38 15.63 25.14
C PHE A 512 -5.03 14.80 23.90
N SER A 513 -4.61 13.57 24.13
CA SER A 513 -4.14 12.66 23.11
C SER A 513 -5.25 11.89 22.43
N PHE A 514 -5.11 11.61 21.15
CA PHE A 514 -5.96 10.71 20.40
C PHE A 514 -5.10 9.69 19.64
N GLY A 515 -5.21 8.42 20.02
CA GLY A 515 -4.46 7.31 19.42
C GLY A 515 -3.01 7.18 19.94
N ALA A 516 -2.16 6.56 19.15
CA ALA A 516 -0.86 6.01 19.56
C ALA A 516 0.20 7.05 19.99
N ARG A 517 -0.08 8.37 19.88
CA ARG A 517 0.81 9.41 20.43
C ARG A 517 0.70 9.54 21.95
N LEU A 518 -0.18 8.78 22.59
CA LEU A 518 -0.35 8.77 24.04
C LEU A 518 0.97 8.50 24.79
N GLY A 519 1.77 7.54 24.32
CA GLY A 519 3.08 7.23 24.91
C GLY A 519 4.05 8.42 24.86
N GLU A 520 4.03 9.21 23.78
CA GLU A 520 4.84 10.42 23.64
C GLU A 520 4.31 11.56 24.53
N CYS A 521 3.00 11.66 24.73
CA CYS A 521 2.40 12.59 25.69
C CYS A 521 2.83 12.28 27.13
N LEU A 522 2.89 11.01 27.53
CA LEU A 522 3.39 10.61 28.86
C LEU A 522 4.87 10.94 29.05
N LYS A 523 5.71 10.72 28.03
CA LYS A 523 7.14 11.12 28.04
C LYS A 523 7.26 12.64 28.16
N ALA A 524 6.51 13.39 27.36
CA ALA A 524 6.51 14.85 27.40
C ALA A 524 6.06 15.39 28.77
N ALA A 525 5.04 14.78 29.37
CA ALA A 525 4.58 15.17 30.71
C ALA A 525 5.63 14.96 31.82
N ASN A 526 6.47 13.92 31.68
CA ASN A 526 7.60 13.71 32.61
C ASN A 526 8.66 14.81 32.44
N GLU A 527 8.99 15.18 31.20
CA GLU A 527 9.96 16.24 30.90
C GLU A 527 9.43 17.61 31.33
N LEU A 528 8.16 17.93 31.05
CA LEU A 528 7.50 19.16 31.51
C LEU A 528 7.50 19.27 33.04
N ALA A 529 7.27 18.17 33.75
CA ALA A 529 7.35 18.14 35.21
C ALA A 529 8.75 18.46 35.75
N ALA A 530 9.80 18.01 35.08
CA ALA A 530 11.17 18.37 35.43
C ALA A 530 11.47 19.88 35.29
N HIS A 531 10.69 20.57 34.46
CA HIS A 531 10.69 22.03 34.32
C HIS A 531 9.65 22.73 35.20
N GLY A 532 9.02 22.03 36.15
CA GLY A 532 8.02 22.61 37.08
C GLY A 532 6.64 22.82 36.46
N LEU A 533 6.39 22.28 35.27
CA LEU A 533 5.10 22.38 34.59
C LEU A 533 4.23 21.14 34.91
N SER A 534 3.32 21.28 35.86
CA SER A 534 2.37 20.22 36.21
C SER A 534 1.41 19.94 35.04
N THR A 535 1.41 18.69 34.56
CA THR A 535 0.80 18.34 33.28
C THR A 535 -0.24 17.22 33.43
N THR A 536 -1.46 17.46 32.99
CA THR A 536 -2.49 16.42 32.81
C THR A 536 -2.27 15.69 31.48
N VAL A 537 -2.39 14.37 31.49
CA VAL A 537 -2.44 13.56 30.26
C VAL A 537 -3.77 12.83 30.22
N ALA A 538 -4.55 13.13 29.20
CA ALA A 538 -5.84 12.51 28.93
C ALA A 538 -5.84 11.83 27.55
N ASP A 539 -6.44 10.63 27.48
CA ASP A 539 -6.68 9.88 26.26
C ASP A 539 -8.14 10.07 25.87
N ALA A 540 -8.36 10.66 24.71
CA ALA A 540 -9.70 10.95 24.22
C ALA A 540 -10.48 9.69 23.84
N ARG A 541 -9.78 8.59 23.44
CA ARG A 541 -10.38 7.34 22.94
C ARG A 541 -11.26 7.51 21.70
N PHE A 542 -12.11 8.55 21.69
CA PHE A 542 -13.09 8.85 20.64
C PHE A 542 -12.84 10.24 20.08
N ALA A 543 -12.69 10.32 18.76
CA ALA A 543 -12.80 11.60 18.05
C ALA A 543 -14.27 11.96 17.85
N LYS A 544 -15.13 10.94 17.73
CA LYS A 544 -16.58 11.10 17.55
C LYS A 544 -17.32 9.90 18.15
N PRO A 545 -18.32 10.13 19.03
CA PRO A 545 -18.57 11.42 19.67
C PRO A 545 -17.42 11.84 20.60
N LEU A 546 -17.19 13.14 20.71
CA LEU A 546 -16.16 13.70 21.60
C LEU A 546 -16.65 13.72 23.04
N ASP A 547 -15.76 13.44 24.02
CA ASP A 547 -16.02 13.67 25.44
C ASP A 547 -15.96 15.17 25.75
N VAL A 548 -17.10 15.85 25.57
CA VAL A 548 -17.20 17.29 25.78
C VAL A 548 -17.03 17.66 27.26
N ASP A 549 -17.53 16.82 28.20
CA ASP A 549 -17.39 17.08 29.65
C ASP A 549 -15.92 17.08 30.07
N LEU A 550 -15.15 16.06 29.62
CA LEU A 550 -13.72 15.98 29.88
C LEU A 550 -12.98 17.14 29.20
N LEU A 551 -13.31 17.46 27.96
CA LEU A 551 -12.71 18.59 27.25
C LEU A 551 -12.91 19.91 27.97
N LEU A 552 -14.14 20.19 28.41
CA LEU A 552 -14.47 21.42 29.13
C LEU A 552 -13.80 21.48 30.50
N ARG A 553 -13.64 20.34 31.19
CA ARG A 553 -12.86 20.25 32.43
C ARG A 553 -11.39 20.62 32.17
N LEU A 554 -10.75 19.98 31.18
CA LEU A 554 -9.36 20.28 30.84
C LEU A 554 -9.16 21.75 30.46
N ALA A 555 -10.09 22.31 29.70
CA ALA A 555 -10.04 23.71 29.28
C ALA A 555 -10.20 24.72 30.43
N ARG A 556 -10.96 24.36 31.50
CA ARG A 556 -11.16 25.22 32.65
C ARG A 556 -10.04 25.15 33.67
N GLU A 557 -9.41 23.97 33.80
CA GLU A 557 -8.44 23.71 34.87
C GLU A 557 -7.00 23.98 34.45
N HIS A 558 -6.73 24.26 33.16
CA HIS A 558 -5.36 24.45 32.63
C HIS A 558 -5.21 25.75 31.85
N GLU A 559 -4.02 26.29 31.83
CA GLU A 559 -3.66 27.46 31.01
C GLU A 559 -3.45 27.11 29.54
N VAL A 560 -2.91 25.92 29.29
CA VAL A 560 -2.57 25.42 27.95
C VAL A 560 -3.26 24.09 27.72
N LEU A 561 -3.93 23.95 26.57
CA LEU A 561 -4.47 22.69 26.07
C LEU A 561 -3.80 22.35 24.73
N LEU A 562 -3.10 21.22 24.67
CA LEU A 562 -2.55 20.67 23.44
C LEU A 562 -3.38 19.44 23.05
N THR A 563 -3.93 19.41 21.85
CA THR A 563 -4.42 18.17 21.24
C THR A 563 -3.28 17.52 20.47
N VAL A 564 -3.14 16.19 20.58
CA VAL A 564 -2.06 15.45 19.92
C VAL A 564 -2.63 14.23 19.21
N GLU A 565 -2.49 14.20 17.89
CA GLU A 565 -2.94 13.09 17.04
C GLU A 565 -1.92 12.78 15.93
N GLU A 566 -2.01 11.57 15.37
CA GLU A 566 -1.23 11.16 14.20
C GLU A 566 -2.05 11.24 12.90
N GLY A 567 -2.99 12.18 12.84
CA GLY A 567 -3.84 12.50 11.70
C GLY A 567 -3.48 13.84 11.06
N SER A 568 -4.15 14.16 9.98
CA SER A 568 -4.05 15.44 9.26
C SER A 568 -4.92 16.52 9.89
N ILE A 569 -4.76 17.76 9.42
CA ILE A 569 -5.75 18.84 9.63
C ILE A 569 -7.15 18.34 9.23
N GLY A 570 -8.17 18.73 9.97
CA GLY A 570 -9.55 18.26 9.80
C GLY A 570 -9.92 17.06 10.67
N GLY A 571 -8.95 16.48 11.40
CA GLY A 571 -9.16 15.37 12.32
C GLY A 571 -9.60 15.79 13.73
N PHE A 572 -9.13 15.04 14.73
CA PHE A 572 -9.51 15.18 16.15
C PHE A 572 -9.31 16.59 16.71
N GLY A 573 -8.15 17.21 16.43
CA GLY A 573 -7.87 18.57 16.89
C GLY A 573 -8.86 19.61 16.35
N SER A 574 -9.38 19.41 15.13
CA SER A 574 -10.40 20.28 14.54
C SER A 574 -11.75 20.12 15.24
N PHE A 575 -12.15 18.91 15.59
CA PHE A 575 -13.38 18.66 16.37
C PHE A 575 -13.31 19.26 17.77
N VAL A 576 -12.14 19.17 18.42
CA VAL A 576 -11.88 19.82 19.70
C VAL A 576 -12.00 21.35 19.56
N MET A 577 -11.39 21.95 18.56
CA MET A 577 -11.46 23.39 18.34
C MET A 577 -12.89 23.87 18.09
N GLN A 578 -13.66 23.13 17.29
CA GLN A 578 -15.07 23.43 17.05
C GLN A 578 -15.86 23.36 18.36
N ALA A 579 -15.74 22.31 19.16
CA ALA A 579 -16.44 22.15 20.42
C ALA A 579 -16.09 23.28 21.42
N LEU A 580 -14.81 23.68 21.53
CA LEU A 580 -14.39 24.78 22.37
C LEU A 580 -15.00 26.12 21.95
N ALA A 581 -15.10 26.36 20.64
CA ALA A 581 -15.73 27.57 20.08
C ALA A 581 -17.23 27.59 20.36
N GLU A 582 -17.95 26.50 20.13
CA GLU A 582 -19.38 26.36 20.36
C GLU A 582 -19.76 26.58 21.85
N HIS A 583 -18.86 26.20 22.78
CA HIS A 583 -19.06 26.39 24.22
C HIS A 583 -18.49 27.73 24.76
N GLY A 584 -18.02 28.64 23.90
CA GLY A 584 -17.49 29.96 24.29
C GLY A 584 -16.24 29.90 25.17
N VAL A 585 -15.48 28.78 25.10
CA VAL A 585 -14.28 28.60 25.92
C VAL A 585 -13.10 29.39 25.39
N LEU A 586 -13.03 29.57 24.07
CA LEU A 586 -11.96 30.33 23.41
C LEU A 586 -11.98 31.82 23.80
N ASP A 587 -13.14 32.35 24.23
CA ASP A 587 -13.30 33.75 24.64
C ASP A 587 -12.64 34.07 26.01
N ARG A 588 -12.15 33.04 26.71
CA ARG A 588 -11.66 33.15 28.10
C ARG A 588 -10.13 33.08 28.23
N GLY A 589 -9.39 33.21 27.12
CA GLY A 589 -7.93 33.29 27.13
C GLY A 589 -7.19 31.96 27.25
N LEU A 590 -7.89 30.81 27.09
CA LEU A 590 -7.26 29.50 27.00
C LEU A 590 -6.30 29.44 25.80
N LYS A 591 -5.07 28.98 26.02
CA LYS A 591 -4.08 28.81 24.97
C LYS A 591 -4.22 27.39 24.39
N VAL A 592 -4.82 27.28 23.21
CA VAL A 592 -5.00 25.99 22.53
C VAL A 592 -4.03 25.84 21.37
N ARG A 593 -3.42 24.67 21.20
CA ARG A 593 -2.65 24.28 20.03
C ARG A 593 -3.00 22.86 19.60
N SER A 594 -3.29 22.68 18.31
CA SER A 594 -3.48 21.36 17.71
C SER A 594 -2.15 20.88 17.14
N MET A 595 -1.72 19.69 17.56
CA MET A 595 -0.54 19.01 17.04
C MET A 595 -1.00 17.86 16.15
N VAL A 596 -0.79 18.03 14.86
CA VAL A 596 -1.19 17.14 13.76
C VAL A 596 0.00 16.94 12.83
N LEU A 597 -0.11 16.02 11.88
CA LEU A 597 0.87 15.91 10.80
C LEU A 597 0.93 17.24 10.01
N PRO A 598 2.14 17.71 9.62
CA PRO A 598 2.29 18.95 8.86
C PRO A 598 1.60 18.84 7.49
N ASP A 599 1.31 19.99 6.88
CA ASP A 599 0.77 20.10 5.51
C ASP A 599 1.87 19.76 4.48
N ALA A 600 2.42 18.55 4.59
CA ALA A 600 3.45 18.00 3.71
C ALA A 600 3.44 16.47 3.79
N PHE A 601 3.69 15.81 2.67
CA PHE A 601 3.93 14.37 2.65
C PHE A 601 5.33 14.06 3.20
N ILE A 602 5.39 13.25 4.27
CA ILE A 602 6.66 12.88 4.92
C ILE A 602 7.21 11.64 4.22
N ASP A 603 8.40 11.75 3.64
CA ASP A 603 9.09 10.66 2.98
C ASP A 603 9.45 9.53 3.96
N GLN A 604 9.74 8.35 3.41
CA GLN A 604 10.10 7.15 4.14
C GLN A 604 11.31 7.34 5.06
N ASP A 605 11.19 6.83 6.28
CA ASP A 605 12.26 6.73 7.26
C ASP A 605 11.83 5.70 8.35
N SER A 606 12.58 5.60 9.45
CA SER A 606 12.06 4.95 10.65
C SER A 606 10.85 5.72 11.19
N PRO A 607 9.82 5.05 11.75
CA PRO A 607 8.66 5.75 12.30
C PRO A 607 9.03 6.85 13.30
N ASN A 608 10.00 6.60 14.18
CA ASN A 608 10.46 7.60 15.16
C ASN A 608 11.05 8.84 14.48
N ALA A 609 11.88 8.68 13.43
CA ALA A 609 12.43 9.82 12.69
C ALA A 609 11.34 10.60 11.96
N MET A 610 10.35 9.90 11.38
CA MET A 610 9.22 10.56 10.71
C MET A 610 8.37 11.37 11.70
N TYR A 611 8.07 10.81 12.89
CA TYR A 611 7.32 11.54 13.92
C TYR A 611 8.13 12.69 14.53
N ALA A 612 9.44 12.56 14.71
CA ALA A 612 10.31 13.66 15.13
C ALA A 612 10.30 14.80 14.10
N LYS A 613 10.38 14.46 12.80
CA LYS A 613 10.24 15.44 11.72
C LYS A 613 8.88 16.12 11.71
N ALA A 614 7.81 15.41 12.09
CA ALA A 614 6.46 15.97 12.24
C ALA A 614 6.29 16.80 13.52
N GLY A 615 7.23 16.77 14.46
CA GLY A 615 7.10 17.41 15.76
C GLY A 615 6.11 16.70 16.70
N LEU A 616 5.79 15.43 16.44
CA LEU A 616 4.82 14.63 17.20
C LEU A 616 5.51 13.60 18.13
N ASP A 617 6.78 13.77 18.41
CA ASP A 617 7.51 13.07 19.47
C ASP A 617 7.46 13.86 20.81
N GLY A 618 7.94 13.24 21.88
CA GLY A 618 7.93 13.87 23.21
C GLY A 618 8.62 15.24 23.25
N LYS A 619 9.72 15.41 22.52
CA LYS A 619 10.44 16.69 22.45
C LYS A 619 9.65 17.76 21.71
N GLY A 620 9.01 17.42 20.61
CA GLY A 620 8.13 18.31 19.86
C GLY A 620 6.93 18.78 20.71
N ILE A 621 6.34 17.85 21.48
CA ILE A 621 5.23 18.18 22.40
C ILE A 621 5.69 19.14 23.50
N VAL A 622 6.86 18.90 24.09
CA VAL A 622 7.46 19.80 25.10
C VAL A 622 7.71 21.18 24.51
N ALA A 623 8.35 21.26 23.35
CA ALA A 623 8.62 22.51 22.66
C ALA A 623 7.34 23.30 22.37
N LYS A 624 6.26 22.62 21.94
CA LYS A 624 4.96 23.24 21.67
C LYS A 624 4.28 23.75 22.95
N ALA A 625 4.44 23.06 24.08
CA ALA A 625 3.92 23.53 25.38
C ALA A 625 4.63 24.82 25.81
N PHE A 626 5.94 24.91 25.70
CA PHE A 626 6.71 26.14 25.99
C PHE A 626 6.34 27.29 25.05
N GLU A 627 6.23 27.01 23.74
CA GLU A 627 5.76 27.99 22.76
C GLU A 627 4.39 28.55 23.13
N ALA A 628 3.43 27.68 23.49
CA ALA A 628 2.10 28.10 23.89
C ALA A 628 2.10 28.95 25.18
N LEU A 629 3.01 28.68 26.09
CA LEU A 629 3.22 29.50 27.31
C LEU A 629 3.90 30.85 27.01
N GLY A 630 4.45 31.07 25.81
CA GLY A 630 5.27 32.23 25.49
C GLY A 630 6.65 32.20 26.12
N GLN A 631 7.21 31.01 26.35
CA GLN A 631 8.51 30.76 26.97
C GLN A 631 9.38 29.94 26.04
N ASN A 632 10.70 30.08 26.16
CA ASN A 632 11.63 29.13 25.56
C ASN A 632 11.89 27.95 26.52
N MET A 633 12.57 26.92 26.06
CA MET A 633 12.90 25.75 26.91
C MET A 633 13.80 26.08 28.09
N ARG A 634 14.39 27.31 28.18
CA ARG A 634 15.14 27.82 29.34
C ARG A 634 14.24 28.58 30.32
N GLY A 635 12.91 28.67 30.03
CA GLY A 635 11.97 29.41 30.85
C GLY A 635 11.98 30.93 30.64
N GLU A 636 12.72 31.44 29.68
CA GLU A 636 12.78 32.87 29.36
C GLU A 636 11.58 33.26 28.49
N VAL A 637 10.96 34.41 28.76
CA VAL A 637 9.82 34.92 28.01
C VAL A 637 10.22 35.30 26.59
N VAL A 638 9.63 34.70 25.59
CA VAL A 638 9.82 35.01 24.18
C VAL A 638 8.64 35.89 23.70
N LYS A 639 8.94 37.09 23.18
CA LYS A 639 7.90 37.89 22.49
C LYS A 639 7.45 37.12 21.24
N LEU A 640 6.20 36.68 21.22
CA LEU A 640 5.55 36.17 20.01
C LEU A 640 5.41 37.36 19.03
N ALA A 641 5.98 37.20 17.83
CA ALA A 641 5.87 38.20 16.76
C ALA A 641 4.47 38.18 16.14
#